data_f944bc7d8cc191689796bc9d46699d33
#
_entry.id   f944bc7d8cc191689796bc9d46699d33
#
_cell.length_a   1.000
_cell.length_b   1.000
_cell.length_c   1.000
_cell.angle_alpha   90.00
_cell.angle_beta   90.00
_cell.angle_gamma   90.00
#
_symmetry.space_group_name_H-M   'P 1'
#
loop_
_entity.id
_entity.type
_entity.pdbx_description
1 polymer ?
#
loop_
_entity_poly.entity_id
_entity_poly.type
_entity_poly.pdbx_seq_one_letter_code
_entity_poly.pdbx_strand_id
1 'polypeptide(L)'
;MKKAEIQVRNGQVLIDGKPRIIIAGEVHYYRLEREEWQDRLSKLKAAGMNAVASYIPWLCHEEEEGVFDFGQERENLDIEAFIELCAEKDLYFIARPGPFIMAEMKNEGIPYWVAERFPELVPTGWEHRKTPTKTLDYLAPDFLHCVDKWYEHIMPILERHLIHKGGNVIACQLDNEIGMLSWVSNTPDLTDVTIADFERWLERRLGKEEAGKRYPFGRELPGARRKAYECPRDDYAMRLHRDLGWYMRERYARYADTLKRMAQKYGVRGIPFLINIHGTGGGRGYTFPIGISQLMEAYGQSEDFWAGSDIYLSGLRLQNMQDLYLIHCYMEAVNRRNMPLASFEFQSGEADYDESGNGRLDVTDADFTARMCFAQGNRLINHYLFTGGRNMLLKKPRKDGNNRIAITGERHGFTAPVNPEGKLSYTYAGIAESTKVILGNEEGLASMREERDNVTVGFIPDYFMTEYCYPGSAGEKKMVEHLARYRTGSGWETFAKMLLLDHYAFGGVNLQEDGSWMQADGVLFLLSADYMAEAVQERLARFVENGGRLLLYGRMPVMDMEGNPCLLLSERLGIRVVDELNEERLPCLSVRPEGIWKEYAEVRTGEAEIFEAEGGEVFLRTVAAGGACGLAVKIGKSTDVGKNSVPEENSATGEYSAAGEESASGKSPAGRKGTLSKESVPAIENEPAIEDRTTIEDASVMDDMPGKAGMAAIIGTHYVGNRRAVRQLMEYLGAGCRLADDCEYGGIFLDVNRNDR
;
A
#
# COMPACT_ATOMS: atom_id res chain seq x y z
N MET A 1 23.96 6.18 25.04
CA MET A 1 22.99 5.15 25.55
C MET A 1 23.69 3.82 25.84
N LYS A 2 23.04 2.87 26.55
CA LYS A 2 23.54 1.50 26.65
C LYS A 2 23.30 0.73 25.36
N LYS A 3 24.15 -0.25 25.05
CA LYS A 3 23.90 -1.19 23.94
C LYS A 3 22.58 -1.90 24.15
N ALA A 4 21.71 -1.89 23.15
CA ALA A 4 20.41 -2.53 23.18
C ALA A 4 20.09 -3.15 21.82
N GLU A 5 19.21 -4.12 21.77
CA GLU A 5 18.71 -4.72 20.54
C GLU A 5 17.29 -4.22 20.28
N ILE A 6 16.98 -3.96 19.01
CA ILE A 6 15.61 -3.68 18.57
C ILE A 6 15.11 -4.77 17.64
N GLN A 7 13.88 -5.20 17.83
CA GLN A 7 13.20 -6.20 17.01
C GLN A 7 11.75 -5.77 16.77
N VAL A 8 11.25 -6.03 15.56
CA VAL A 8 9.85 -5.76 15.17
C VAL A 8 9.22 -7.09 14.77
N ARG A 9 8.38 -7.63 15.63
CA ARG A 9 7.75 -8.95 15.42
C ARG A 9 6.55 -9.17 16.35
N ASN A 10 5.68 -10.10 15.98
CA ASN A 10 4.53 -10.51 16.80
C ASN A 10 3.63 -9.35 17.25
N GLY A 11 3.41 -8.38 16.36
CA GLY A 11 2.61 -7.19 16.66
C GLY A 11 3.26 -6.21 17.63
N GLN A 12 4.57 -6.30 17.88
CA GLN A 12 5.28 -5.51 18.88
C GLN A 12 6.60 -4.94 18.36
N VAL A 13 6.99 -3.80 18.92
CA VAL A 13 8.36 -3.29 18.89
C VAL A 13 9.02 -3.71 20.20
N LEU A 14 10.12 -4.43 20.12
CA LEU A 14 10.85 -4.93 21.28
C LEU A 14 12.21 -4.22 21.37
N ILE A 15 12.51 -3.61 22.51
CA ILE A 15 13.86 -3.10 22.82
C ILE A 15 14.38 -3.89 24.03
N ASP A 16 15.49 -4.60 23.86
CA ASP A 16 16.02 -5.58 24.84
C ASP A 16 14.93 -6.58 25.27
N GLY A 17 14.13 -7.06 24.35
CA GLY A 17 13.06 -8.02 24.58
C GLY A 17 11.83 -7.45 25.31
N LYS A 18 11.78 -6.15 25.59
CA LYS A 18 10.64 -5.51 26.24
C LYS A 18 9.77 -4.79 25.21
N PRO A 19 8.44 -5.01 25.22
CA PRO A 19 7.53 -4.27 24.36
C PRO A 19 7.59 -2.76 24.64
N ARG A 20 7.67 -1.97 23.57
CA ARG A 20 7.77 -0.52 23.65
C ARG A 20 6.83 0.15 22.65
N ILE A 21 6.49 1.37 22.93
CA ILE A 21 5.82 2.31 22.02
C ILE A 21 6.81 3.40 21.64
N ILE A 22 6.91 3.69 20.36
CA ILE A 22 7.74 4.77 19.85
C ILE A 22 6.84 5.93 19.42
N ILE A 23 7.01 7.09 20.03
CA ILE A 23 6.39 8.34 19.59
C ILE A 23 7.52 9.29 19.22
N ALA A 24 7.67 9.48 17.90
CA ALA A 24 8.68 10.32 17.31
C ALA A 24 8.09 11.67 16.87
N GLY A 25 8.94 12.64 16.76
CA GLY A 25 8.65 13.89 16.07
C GLY A 25 9.70 14.20 15.01
N GLU A 26 9.26 14.60 13.84
CA GLU A 26 10.15 14.94 12.74
C GLU A 26 10.79 16.31 12.99
N VAL A 27 12.12 16.32 13.07
CA VAL A 27 12.94 17.53 13.26
C VAL A 27 14.01 17.56 12.18
N HIS A 28 13.86 18.46 11.24
CA HIS A 28 14.80 18.59 10.12
C HIS A 28 15.96 19.51 10.50
N TYR A 29 17.09 18.94 10.96
CA TYR A 29 18.27 19.68 11.41
C TYR A 29 18.75 20.71 10.37
N TYR A 30 18.70 20.38 9.08
CA TYR A 30 19.12 21.20 7.96
C TYR A 30 18.21 22.42 7.67
N ARG A 31 17.01 22.48 8.29
CA ARG A 31 16.04 23.60 8.24
C ARG A 31 16.14 24.55 9.41
N LEU A 32 17.03 24.27 10.33
CA LEU A 32 17.28 25.02 11.56
C LEU A 32 18.71 25.53 11.54
N GLU A 33 18.97 26.67 12.21
CA GLU A 33 20.34 27.01 12.55
C GLU A 33 20.83 26.09 13.68
N ARG A 34 22.16 25.85 13.76
CA ARG A 34 22.73 24.93 14.75
C ARG A 34 22.33 25.26 16.18
N GLU A 35 22.28 26.55 16.51
CA GLU A 35 21.91 27.06 17.84
C GLU A 35 20.46 26.78 18.22
N GLU A 36 19.60 26.56 17.23
CA GLU A 36 18.19 26.27 17.45
C GLU A 36 17.92 24.81 17.81
N TRP A 37 18.83 23.88 17.48
CA TRP A 37 18.63 22.43 17.71
C TRP A 37 18.28 22.11 19.15
N GLN A 38 19.03 22.70 20.10
CA GLN A 38 18.84 22.51 21.54
C GLN A 38 17.42 22.90 21.98
N ASP A 39 16.90 24.01 21.51
CA ASP A 39 15.55 24.50 21.82
C ASP A 39 14.48 23.54 21.25
N ARG A 40 14.59 23.17 19.98
CA ARG A 40 13.59 22.33 19.31
C ARG A 40 13.53 20.93 19.93
N LEU A 41 14.68 20.30 20.18
CA LEU A 41 14.76 18.99 20.84
C LEU A 41 14.27 19.05 22.30
N SER A 42 14.52 20.17 23.00
CA SER A 42 13.99 20.34 24.36
C SER A 42 12.46 20.43 24.39
N LYS A 43 11.84 21.10 23.40
CA LYS A 43 10.38 21.15 23.24
C LYS A 43 9.80 19.79 22.89
N LEU A 44 10.46 19.01 22.03
CA LEU A 44 10.07 17.64 21.70
C LEU A 44 10.11 16.74 22.94
N LYS A 45 11.20 16.80 23.71
CA LYS A 45 11.33 16.04 24.96
C LYS A 45 10.29 16.48 26.00
N ALA A 46 10.00 17.78 26.11
CA ALA A 46 8.97 18.32 27.00
C ALA A 46 7.56 17.89 26.61
N ALA A 47 7.28 17.66 25.32
CA ALA A 47 6.06 17.04 24.85
C ALA A 47 5.94 15.57 25.26
N GLY A 48 7.00 14.95 25.77
CA GLY A 48 7.01 13.56 26.23
C GLY A 48 7.49 12.56 25.20
N MET A 49 7.80 12.97 23.97
CA MET A 49 8.26 12.07 22.92
C MET A 49 9.59 11.39 23.27
N ASN A 50 9.78 10.18 22.78
CA ASN A 50 10.95 9.34 23.06
C ASN A 50 11.86 9.12 21.84
N ALA A 51 11.48 9.65 20.68
CA ALA A 51 12.27 9.54 19.46
C ALA A 51 12.23 10.82 18.62
N VAL A 52 13.25 11.01 17.79
CA VAL A 52 13.33 12.02 16.72
C VAL A 52 13.45 11.29 15.39
N ALA A 53 12.71 11.71 14.39
CA ALA A 53 12.95 11.34 13.01
C ALA A 53 13.52 12.53 12.24
N SER A 54 14.35 12.28 11.25
CA SER A 54 14.83 13.32 10.34
C SER A 54 15.18 12.76 8.97
N TYR A 55 14.69 13.43 7.93
CA TYR A 55 15.30 13.30 6.61
C TYR A 55 16.74 13.81 6.60
N ILE A 56 17.54 13.18 5.75
CA ILE A 56 18.93 13.56 5.51
C ILE A 56 19.06 13.80 4.01
N PRO A 57 18.80 15.04 3.54
CA PRO A 57 18.66 15.31 2.11
C PRO A 57 20.00 15.26 1.39
N TRP A 58 20.13 14.35 0.45
CA TRP A 58 21.31 14.23 -0.38
C TRP A 58 21.68 15.56 -1.06
N LEU A 59 20.71 16.28 -1.63
CA LEU A 59 20.90 17.59 -2.24
C LEU A 59 21.62 18.60 -1.32
N CYS A 60 21.32 18.58 0.00
CA CYS A 60 21.94 19.51 0.93
C CYS A 60 23.40 19.20 1.19
N HIS A 61 23.74 17.91 1.20
CA HIS A 61 25.09 17.42 1.51
C HIS A 61 26.00 17.33 0.29
N GLU A 62 25.45 17.22 -0.93
CA GLU A 62 26.20 17.12 -2.18
C GLU A 62 25.53 17.99 -3.27
N GLU A 63 25.54 19.32 -3.11
CA GLU A 63 24.97 20.22 -4.12
C GLU A 63 25.75 20.20 -5.45
N GLU A 64 27.06 19.94 -5.39
CA GLU A 64 27.97 19.73 -6.53
C GLU A 64 28.57 18.34 -6.43
N GLU A 65 28.66 17.65 -7.58
CA GLU A 65 29.16 16.26 -7.65
C GLU A 65 30.52 16.07 -6.97
N GLY A 66 30.59 15.15 -6.01
CA GLY A 66 31.79 14.81 -5.27
C GLY A 66 32.19 15.83 -4.19
N VAL A 67 31.40 16.87 -3.96
CA VAL A 67 31.65 17.89 -2.93
C VAL A 67 30.65 17.71 -1.80
N PHE A 68 31.08 17.02 -0.77
CA PHE A 68 30.23 16.73 0.39
C PHE A 68 30.46 17.75 1.52
N ASP A 69 29.35 18.15 2.15
CA ASP A 69 29.35 18.99 3.34
C ASP A 69 28.59 18.29 4.48
N PHE A 70 29.32 17.96 5.55
CA PHE A 70 28.78 17.42 6.81
C PHE A 70 29.15 18.36 7.96
N GLY A 71 28.91 19.67 7.80
CA GLY A 71 29.17 20.67 8.80
C GLY A 71 30.49 21.45 8.62
N GLN A 72 31.25 21.20 7.53
CA GLN A 72 32.51 21.88 7.28
C GLN A 72 32.31 23.30 6.74
N GLU A 73 31.30 23.49 5.91
CA GLU A 73 30.95 24.79 5.34
C GLU A 73 29.69 25.36 6.00
N ARG A 74 28.70 24.52 6.22
CA ARG A 74 27.42 24.89 6.84
C ARG A 74 27.23 24.07 8.13
N GLU A 75 27.38 24.72 9.28
CA GLU A 75 27.35 24.07 10.58
C GLU A 75 26.05 23.30 10.85
N ASN A 76 24.93 23.72 10.26
CA ASN A 76 23.65 23.02 10.38
C ASN A 76 23.53 21.77 9.50
N LEU A 77 24.55 21.40 8.73
CA LEU A 77 24.64 20.13 8.03
C LEU A 77 25.42 19.05 8.82
N ASP A 78 25.89 19.34 10.02
CA ASP A 78 26.55 18.37 10.90
C ASP A 78 25.54 17.38 11.49
N ILE A 79 25.13 16.41 10.67
CA ILE A 79 24.16 15.37 11.07
C ILE A 79 24.68 14.51 12.22
N GLU A 80 25.98 14.25 12.30
CA GLU A 80 26.55 13.47 13.39
C GLU A 80 26.37 14.16 14.73
N ALA A 81 26.72 15.44 14.83
CA ALA A 81 26.48 16.23 16.04
C ALA A 81 24.98 16.34 16.38
N PHE A 82 24.08 16.36 15.39
CA PHE A 82 22.66 16.34 15.66
C PHE A 82 22.18 15.03 16.27
N ILE A 83 22.66 13.87 15.77
CA ILE A 83 22.38 12.54 16.34
C ILE A 83 22.92 12.44 17.77
N GLU A 84 24.12 12.92 18.02
CA GLU A 84 24.72 12.96 19.35
C GLU A 84 23.91 13.82 20.33
N LEU A 85 23.46 14.99 19.92
CA LEU A 85 22.60 15.85 20.70
C LEU A 85 21.24 15.17 21.03
N CYS A 86 20.67 14.40 20.10
CA CYS A 86 19.50 13.57 20.40
C CYS A 86 19.80 12.52 21.46
N ALA A 87 20.96 11.85 21.40
CA ALA A 87 21.39 10.86 22.38
C ALA A 87 21.62 11.47 23.78
N GLU A 88 22.21 12.68 23.87
CA GLU A 88 22.39 13.43 25.11
C GLU A 88 21.05 13.74 25.78
N LYS A 89 20.00 13.93 25.00
CA LYS A 89 18.63 14.15 25.50
C LYS A 89 17.86 12.86 25.77
N ASP A 90 18.49 11.70 25.66
CA ASP A 90 17.85 10.41 25.82
C ASP A 90 16.67 10.25 24.84
N LEU A 91 16.93 10.53 23.55
CA LEU A 91 16.00 10.37 22.44
C LEU A 91 16.55 9.35 21.44
N TYR A 92 15.73 8.39 21.05
CA TYR A 92 16.01 7.52 19.91
C TYR A 92 16.05 8.35 18.62
N PHE A 93 16.68 7.82 17.59
CA PHE A 93 16.79 8.46 16.30
C PHE A 93 16.34 7.53 15.16
N ILE A 94 15.48 8.03 14.28
CA ILE A 94 15.03 7.38 13.05
C ILE A 94 15.64 8.14 11.88
N ALA A 95 16.59 7.52 11.19
CA ALA A 95 17.29 8.13 10.06
C ALA A 95 16.52 7.93 8.75
N ARG A 96 16.39 9.00 7.94
CA ARG A 96 15.68 8.96 6.65
C ARG A 96 16.58 9.53 5.52
N PRO A 97 17.65 8.81 5.08
CA PRO A 97 18.67 9.33 4.16
C PRO A 97 18.27 9.33 2.67
N GLY A 98 17.07 9.00 2.33
CA GLY A 98 16.62 8.92 0.94
C GLY A 98 17.19 7.70 0.19
N PRO A 99 17.46 7.83 -1.13
CA PRO A 99 17.90 9.03 -1.89
C PRO A 99 16.81 10.06 -2.22
N PHE A 100 15.59 9.66 -2.53
CA PHE A 100 14.44 10.50 -2.74
C PHE A 100 13.74 10.74 -1.41
N ILE A 101 13.41 11.96 -1.05
CA ILE A 101 12.82 12.27 0.27
C ILE A 101 11.51 13.04 0.21
N MET A 102 11.15 13.62 -0.94
CA MET A 102 10.04 14.58 -1.02
C MET A 102 10.21 15.75 -0.05
N ALA A 103 9.61 15.65 1.10
CA ALA A 103 9.79 16.51 2.28
C ALA A 103 9.66 18.01 1.96
N GLU A 104 8.86 18.39 0.96
CA GLU A 104 8.76 19.77 0.45
C GLU A 104 10.15 20.38 0.16
N MET A 105 11.09 19.53 -0.25
CA MET A 105 12.45 19.89 -0.62
C MET A 105 12.58 20.12 -2.13
N LYS A 106 13.44 21.06 -2.51
CA LYS A 106 13.79 21.30 -3.92
C LYS A 106 14.30 20.02 -4.56
N ASN A 107 13.84 19.74 -5.79
CA ASN A 107 14.18 18.54 -6.56
C ASN A 107 13.99 17.24 -5.77
N GLU A 108 13.02 17.22 -4.84
CA GLU A 108 12.67 16.08 -3.98
C GLU A 108 13.87 15.55 -3.16
N GLY A 109 14.88 16.39 -2.95
CA GLY A 109 16.10 16.08 -2.20
C GLY A 109 17.22 15.42 -3.00
N ILE A 110 17.00 15.12 -4.28
CA ILE A 110 18.05 14.59 -5.18
C ILE A 110 18.88 15.73 -5.75
N PRO A 111 20.23 15.65 -5.77
CA PRO A 111 21.07 16.67 -6.40
C PRO A 111 20.75 16.86 -7.88
N TYR A 112 20.70 18.11 -8.33
CA TYR A 112 20.38 18.42 -9.73
C TYR A 112 21.39 17.87 -10.74
N TRP A 113 22.67 17.77 -10.34
CA TRP A 113 23.72 17.26 -11.19
C TRP A 113 23.48 15.82 -11.65
N VAL A 114 22.72 15.01 -10.89
CA VAL A 114 22.40 13.62 -11.26
C VAL A 114 21.63 13.57 -12.57
N ALA A 115 20.51 14.30 -12.67
CA ALA A 115 19.71 14.35 -13.89
C ALA A 115 20.37 15.17 -15.02
N GLU A 116 21.23 16.14 -14.66
CA GLU A 116 22.00 16.90 -15.64
C GLU A 116 23.10 16.05 -16.31
N ARG A 117 23.73 15.17 -15.55
CA ARG A 117 24.75 14.25 -16.04
C ARG A 117 24.17 13.08 -16.79
N PHE A 118 23.04 12.55 -16.33
CA PHE A 118 22.38 11.34 -16.85
C PHE A 118 20.91 11.66 -17.22
N PRO A 119 20.67 12.44 -18.28
CA PRO A 119 19.32 12.87 -18.65
C PRO A 119 18.39 11.72 -19.05
N GLU A 120 18.92 10.55 -19.40
CA GLU A 120 18.21 9.30 -19.71
C GLU A 120 17.56 8.68 -18.48
N LEU A 121 17.96 9.06 -17.25
CA LEU A 121 17.35 8.61 -16.01
C LEU A 121 15.97 9.24 -15.78
N VAL A 122 15.68 10.37 -16.45
CA VAL A 122 14.40 11.06 -16.31
C VAL A 122 13.34 10.29 -17.07
N PRO A 123 12.32 9.72 -16.40
CA PRO A 123 11.30 8.93 -17.07
C PRO A 123 10.44 9.75 -18.03
N THR A 124 9.83 9.05 -18.98
CA THR A 124 8.73 9.56 -19.78
C THR A 124 7.44 8.83 -19.40
N GLY A 125 6.34 9.54 -19.53
CA GLY A 125 5.00 8.99 -19.38
C GLY A 125 4.30 8.84 -20.72
N TRP A 126 2.98 8.98 -20.70
CA TRP A 126 2.15 8.89 -21.90
C TRP A 126 2.60 9.87 -22.98
N GLU A 127 2.48 9.43 -24.24
CA GLU A 127 2.82 10.24 -25.42
C GLU A 127 4.28 10.74 -25.41
N HIS A 128 5.18 10.02 -24.79
CA HIS A 128 6.60 10.37 -24.71
C HIS A 128 6.89 11.73 -24.01
N ARG A 129 6.02 12.16 -23.13
CA ARG A 129 6.23 13.39 -22.35
C ARG A 129 7.11 13.08 -21.13
N LYS A 130 8.06 13.95 -20.81
CA LYS A 130 8.80 13.84 -19.55
C LYS A 130 7.84 13.91 -18.37
N THR A 131 8.06 13.04 -17.38
CA THR A 131 7.23 13.03 -16.19
C THR A 131 7.46 14.31 -15.36
N PRO A 132 6.43 14.87 -14.72
CA PRO A 132 6.58 16.04 -13.87
C PRO A 132 7.12 15.71 -12.46
N THR A 133 7.25 14.41 -12.15
CA THR A 133 7.40 13.87 -10.80
C THR A 133 8.78 14.07 -10.19
N LYS A 134 9.78 14.46 -10.98
CA LYS A 134 11.19 14.54 -10.54
C LYS A 134 11.78 13.23 -10.01
N THR A 135 11.06 12.13 -10.13
CA THR A 135 11.59 10.79 -9.90
C THR A 135 12.62 10.44 -10.97
N LEU A 136 13.56 9.57 -10.63
CA LEU A 136 14.52 9.00 -11.58
C LEU A 136 14.26 7.51 -11.73
N ASP A 137 14.83 6.88 -12.74
CA ASP A 137 14.68 5.42 -12.89
C ASP A 137 15.35 4.69 -11.73
N TYR A 138 14.54 4.12 -10.86
CA TYR A 138 14.94 3.48 -9.60
C TYR A 138 16.00 2.39 -9.76
N LEU A 139 15.99 1.64 -10.86
CA LEU A 139 16.90 0.51 -11.09
C LEU A 139 17.91 0.76 -12.19
N ALA A 140 18.00 1.98 -12.71
CA ALA A 140 19.04 2.32 -13.67
C ALA A 140 20.44 2.23 -13.02
N PRO A 141 21.40 1.56 -13.65
CA PRO A 141 22.73 1.38 -13.07
C PRO A 141 23.44 2.67 -12.69
N ASP A 142 23.30 3.72 -13.51
CA ASP A 142 23.93 5.03 -13.25
C ASP A 142 23.31 5.73 -12.04
N PHE A 143 21.97 5.63 -11.87
CA PHE A 143 21.31 6.13 -10.67
C PHE A 143 21.78 5.39 -9.42
N LEU A 144 21.75 4.05 -9.46
CA LEU A 144 22.19 3.22 -8.34
C LEU A 144 23.67 3.44 -8.00
N HIS A 145 24.52 3.69 -9.00
CA HIS A 145 25.91 4.06 -8.75
C HIS A 145 26.03 5.41 -7.99
N CYS A 146 25.26 6.41 -8.37
CA CYS A 146 25.22 7.69 -7.66
C CYS A 146 24.70 7.52 -6.23
N VAL A 147 23.66 6.72 -6.02
CA VAL A 147 23.12 6.39 -4.69
C VAL A 147 24.15 5.64 -3.82
N ASP A 148 24.88 4.68 -4.41
CA ASP A 148 25.93 3.94 -3.68
C ASP A 148 27.03 4.90 -3.17
N LYS A 149 27.40 5.93 -3.98
CA LYS A 149 28.31 6.99 -3.56
C LYS A 149 27.77 7.85 -2.43
N TRP A 150 26.47 8.21 -2.48
CA TRP A 150 25.81 8.90 -1.38
C TRP A 150 25.84 8.05 -0.10
N TYR A 151 25.52 6.77 -0.20
CA TYR A 151 25.50 5.84 0.93
C TYR A 151 26.90 5.57 1.49
N GLU A 152 27.94 5.57 0.66
CA GLU A 152 29.33 5.48 1.09
C GLU A 152 29.70 6.57 2.11
N HIS A 153 29.07 7.75 2.02
CA HIS A 153 29.35 8.87 2.93
C HIS A 153 28.42 8.92 4.15
N ILE A 154 27.13 8.71 3.94
CA ILE A 154 26.16 8.88 5.05
C ILE A 154 26.02 7.62 5.93
N MET A 155 26.04 6.43 5.35
CA MET A 155 25.79 5.20 6.14
C MET A 155 26.86 4.92 7.20
N PRO A 156 28.15 5.18 7.00
CA PRO A 156 29.15 5.05 8.08
C PRO A 156 28.92 6.00 9.26
N ILE A 157 28.30 7.16 9.05
CA ILE A 157 27.89 8.06 10.14
C ILE A 157 26.80 7.38 10.96
N LEU A 158 25.74 6.89 10.31
CA LEU A 158 24.64 6.19 10.98
C LEU A 158 25.10 4.93 11.69
N GLU A 159 26.02 4.18 11.07
CA GLU A 159 26.58 2.91 11.58
C GLU A 159 27.25 3.09 12.97
N ARG A 160 27.96 4.20 13.20
CA ARG A 160 28.60 4.48 14.49
C ARG A 160 27.59 4.67 15.62
N HIS A 161 26.38 5.14 15.28
CA HIS A 161 25.34 5.48 16.24
C HIS A 161 24.22 4.46 16.36
N LEU A 162 24.39 3.25 15.79
CA LEU A 162 23.39 2.17 15.90
C LEU A 162 23.17 1.77 17.36
N ILE A 163 21.92 1.48 17.73
CA ILE A 163 21.52 1.17 19.09
C ILE A 163 22.30 -0.01 19.69
N HIS A 164 22.55 -1.06 18.90
CA HIS A 164 23.33 -2.22 19.36
C HIS A 164 24.83 -1.91 19.56
N LYS A 165 25.31 -0.78 19.11
CA LYS A 165 26.66 -0.26 19.38
C LYS A 165 26.71 0.70 20.58
N GLY A 166 25.56 1.03 21.14
CA GLY A 166 25.42 1.98 22.26
C GLY A 166 25.04 3.38 21.81
N GLY A 167 24.69 3.56 20.55
CA GLY A 167 24.10 4.79 20.01
C GLY A 167 22.59 4.84 20.22
N ASN A 168 21.91 5.66 19.46
CA ASN A 168 20.48 5.92 19.55
C ASN A 168 19.71 5.69 18.24
N VAL A 169 20.39 5.32 17.13
CA VAL A 169 19.72 5.04 15.84
C VAL A 169 19.02 3.69 15.94
N ILE A 170 17.69 3.71 15.83
CA ILE A 170 16.82 2.53 16.01
C ILE A 170 16.20 2.03 14.72
N ALA A 171 16.14 2.85 13.68
CA ALA A 171 15.55 2.49 12.38
C ALA A 171 16.13 3.35 11.27
N CYS A 172 16.04 2.86 10.03
CA CYS A 172 16.49 3.59 8.85
C CYS A 172 15.43 3.47 7.74
N GLN A 173 14.84 4.60 7.31
CA GLN A 173 13.92 4.64 6.18
C GLN A 173 14.71 4.84 4.89
N LEU A 174 14.53 3.93 3.95
CA LEU A 174 15.17 3.97 2.63
C LEU A 174 14.17 4.49 1.60
N ASP A 175 14.50 5.64 0.96
CA ASP A 175 13.61 6.36 0.06
C ASP A 175 12.34 6.89 0.78
N ASN A 176 11.39 7.44 0.02
CA ASN A 176 10.13 7.96 0.56
C ASN A 176 8.99 7.69 -0.41
N GLU A 177 7.88 7.10 0.09
CA GLU A 177 6.64 6.87 -0.66
C GLU A 177 6.91 6.35 -2.08
N ILE A 178 7.70 5.26 -2.18
CA ILE A 178 8.19 4.71 -3.44
C ILE A 178 7.05 4.55 -4.45
N GLY A 179 7.17 5.19 -5.61
CA GLY A 179 6.22 5.12 -6.73
C GLY A 179 5.01 6.05 -6.63
N MET A 180 4.72 6.66 -5.48
CA MET A 180 3.49 7.44 -5.26
C MET A 180 3.31 8.55 -6.29
N LEU A 181 4.34 9.33 -6.60
CA LEU A 181 4.22 10.44 -7.54
C LEU A 181 3.82 9.98 -8.94
N SER A 182 4.19 8.78 -9.35
CA SER A 182 3.80 8.20 -10.64
C SER A 182 2.30 7.97 -10.72
N TRP A 183 1.73 7.29 -9.76
CA TRP A 183 0.29 6.98 -9.82
C TRP A 183 -0.59 8.19 -9.53
N VAL A 184 -0.23 9.12 -8.63
CA VAL A 184 -1.02 10.34 -8.39
C VAL A 184 -0.98 11.32 -9.56
N SER A 185 0.07 11.28 -10.38
CA SER A 185 0.22 12.14 -11.56
C SER A 185 -0.27 11.49 -12.84
N ASN A 186 -0.83 10.29 -12.76
CA ASN A 186 -1.22 9.48 -13.93
C ASN A 186 -0.10 9.41 -14.99
N THR A 187 1.11 9.09 -14.57
CA THR A 187 2.26 9.00 -15.47
C THR A 187 3.11 7.79 -15.08
N PRO A 188 3.27 6.80 -15.98
CA PRO A 188 4.18 5.70 -15.73
C PRO A 188 5.63 6.18 -15.86
N ASP A 189 6.51 5.61 -15.04
CA ASP A 189 7.94 5.90 -15.08
C ASP A 189 8.62 5.00 -16.12
N LEU A 190 8.54 5.37 -17.41
CA LEU A 190 9.09 4.59 -18.51
C LEU A 190 10.42 5.19 -18.97
N THR A 191 11.49 4.39 -18.87
CA THR A 191 12.79 4.60 -19.50
C THR A 191 13.10 3.40 -20.41
N ASP A 192 14.14 3.48 -21.22
CA ASP A 192 14.58 2.32 -21.99
C ASP A 192 15.03 1.15 -21.09
N VAL A 193 15.60 1.47 -19.93
CA VAL A 193 15.99 0.47 -18.92
C VAL A 193 14.76 -0.21 -18.34
N THR A 194 13.76 0.57 -17.92
CA THR A 194 12.50 0.06 -17.35
C THR A 194 11.76 -0.83 -18.37
N ILE A 195 11.64 -0.40 -19.63
CA ILE A 195 10.95 -1.17 -20.67
C ILE A 195 11.69 -2.48 -20.96
N ALA A 196 13.02 -2.44 -21.10
CA ALA A 196 13.81 -3.65 -21.32
C ALA A 196 13.72 -4.62 -20.11
N ASP A 197 13.63 -4.11 -18.90
CA ASP A 197 13.47 -4.92 -17.71
C ASP A 197 12.06 -5.52 -17.61
N PHE A 198 11.02 -4.76 -17.95
CA PHE A 198 9.65 -5.27 -18.05
C PHE A 198 9.54 -6.42 -19.07
N GLU A 199 10.15 -6.28 -20.24
CA GLU A 199 10.15 -7.34 -21.25
C GLU A 199 10.86 -8.60 -20.76
N ARG A 200 12.01 -8.47 -20.06
CA ARG A 200 12.68 -9.62 -19.41
C ARG A 200 11.81 -10.23 -18.31
N TRP A 201 11.11 -9.42 -17.54
CA TRP A 201 10.17 -9.89 -16.52
C TRP A 201 9.03 -10.72 -17.14
N LEU A 202 8.44 -10.25 -18.24
CA LEU A 202 7.43 -11.02 -18.99
C LEU A 202 7.99 -12.36 -19.49
N GLU A 203 9.22 -12.37 -20.05
CA GLU A 203 9.85 -13.60 -20.51
C GLU A 203 10.10 -14.61 -19.37
N ARG A 204 10.48 -14.14 -18.18
CA ARG A 204 10.64 -15.01 -17.01
C ARG A 204 9.32 -15.60 -16.55
N ARG A 205 8.26 -14.79 -16.56
CA ARG A 205 6.94 -15.18 -16.04
C ARG A 205 6.15 -16.09 -16.99
N LEU A 206 6.19 -15.82 -18.27
CA LEU A 206 5.34 -16.48 -19.28
C LEU A 206 6.14 -17.49 -20.15
N GLY A 207 7.45 -17.44 -20.10
CA GLY A 207 8.29 -18.06 -21.10
C GLY A 207 8.42 -17.22 -22.37
N LYS A 208 9.52 -17.38 -23.09
CA LYS A 208 9.90 -16.52 -24.22
C LYS A 208 8.90 -16.52 -25.39
N GLU A 209 8.27 -17.66 -25.66
CA GLU A 209 7.30 -17.81 -26.74
C GLU A 209 5.99 -17.07 -26.43
N GLU A 210 5.43 -17.30 -25.25
CA GLU A 210 4.17 -16.68 -24.82
C GLU A 210 4.35 -15.17 -24.57
N ALA A 211 5.43 -14.74 -23.97
CA ALA A 211 5.75 -13.32 -23.84
C ALA A 211 5.82 -12.62 -25.20
N GLY A 212 6.38 -13.29 -26.23
CA GLY A 212 6.42 -12.76 -27.60
C GLY A 212 5.05 -12.65 -28.29
N LYS A 213 4.04 -13.38 -27.78
CA LYS A 213 2.66 -13.34 -28.28
C LYS A 213 1.73 -12.47 -27.42
N ARG A 214 2.20 -12.04 -26.24
CA ARG A 214 1.38 -11.36 -25.24
C ARG A 214 0.77 -10.07 -25.76
N TYR A 215 1.50 -9.35 -26.61
CA TYR A 215 1.07 -8.09 -27.21
C TYR A 215 1.12 -8.09 -28.74
N PRO A 216 0.27 -7.32 -29.43
CA PRO A 216 0.19 -7.29 -30.91
C PRO A 216 1.49 -6.83 -31.58
N PHE A 217 2.29 -6.04 -30.87
CA PHE A 217 3.56 -5.50 -31.41
C PHE A 217 4.75 -6.46 -31.23
N GLY A 218 4.62 -7.53 -30.44
CA GLY A 218 5.57 -8.65 -30.38
C GLY A 218 7.04 -8.24 -30.37
N ARG A 219 7.76 -8.66 -31.43
CA ARG A 219 9.20 -8.46 -31.59
C ARG A 219 9.55 -7.25 -32.47
N GLU A 220 8.74 -6.22 -32.53
CA GLU A 220 9.05 -5.00 -33.27
C GLU A 220 10.37 -4.33 -32.81
N LEU A 221 10.85 -3.36 -33.56
CA LEU A 221 12.03 -2.58 -33.17
C LEU A 221 11.80 -1.85 -31.84
N PRO A 222 12.84 -1.68 -31.01
CA PRO A 222 12.70 -1.08 -29.67
C PRO A 222 11.94 0.25 -29.63
N GLY A 223 12.17 1.13 -30.59
CA GLY A 223 11.45 2.42 -30.65
C GLY A 223 9.95 2.29 -30.95
N ALA A 224 9.55 1.31 -31.75
CA ALA A 224 8.13 1.05 -32.02
C ALA A 224 7.44 0.43 -30.79
N ARG A 225 8.12 -0.48 -30.09
CA ARG A 225 7.64 -1.04 -28.83
C ARG A 225 7.48 0.03 -27.77
N ARG A 226 8.46 0.92 -27.61
CA ARG A 226 8.37 2.03 -26.66
C ARG A 226 7.10 2.85 -26.89
N LYS A 227 6.84 3.23 -28.16
CA LYS A 227 5.62 3.95 -28.51
C LYS A 227 4.34 3.19 -28.13
N ALA A 228 4.33 1.87 -28.28
CA ALA A 228 3.19 1.04 -27.92
C ALA A 228 2.94 1.03 -26.39
N TYR A 229 3.99 1.06 -25.56
CA TYR A 229 3.86 1.18 -24.10
C TYR A 229 3.44 2.58 -23.67
N GLU A 230 3.89 3.63 -24.36
CA GLU A 230 3.53 5.02 -24.05
C GLU A 230 2.16 5.46 -24.61
N CYS A 231 1.61 4.70 -25.56
CA CYS A 231 0.30 4.96 -26.17
C CYS A 231 -0.50 3.65 -26.32
N PRO A 232 -0.87 3.00 -25.21
CA PRO A 232 -1.59 1.73 -25.27
C PRO A 232 -2.95 1.85 -25.95
N ARG A 233 -3.33 0.82 -26.72
CA ARG A 233 -4.60 0.74 -27.43
C ARG A 233 -5.53 -0.26 -26.76
N ASP A 234 -6.85 -0.14 -27.02
CA ASP A 234 -7.90 -0.97 -26.41
C ASP A 234 -7.68 -2.49 -26.56
N ASP A 235 -7.06 -2.94 -27.65
CA ASP A 235 -6.87 -4.36 -27.93
C ASP A 235 -5.89 -5.07 -26.95
N TYR A 236 -5.09 -4.29 -26.17
CA TYR A 236 -4.18 -4.84 -25.16
C TYR A 236 -4.07 -4.02 -23.88
N ALA A 237 -4.73 -2.88 -23.79
CA ALA A 237 -4.55 -1.93 -22.70
C ALA A 237 -4.87 -2.52 -21.33
N MET A 238 -5.98 -3.25 -21.16
CA MET A 238 -6.32 -3.89 -19.88
C MET A 238 -5.29 -4.94 -19.48
N ARG A 239 -4.80 -5.71 -20.45
CA ARG A 239 -3.74 -6.70 -20.23
C ARG A 239 -2.43 -6.04 -19.79
N LEU A 240 -2.08 -4.92 -20.45
CA LEU A 240 -0.89 -4.14 -20.08
C LEU A 240 -1.05 -3.51 -18.70
N HIS A 241 -2.22 -3.00 -18.34
CA HIS A 241 -2.51 -2.45 -17.01
C HIS A 241 -2.19 -3.46 -15.92
N ARG A 242 -2.66 -4.69 -16.07
CA ARG A 242 -2.38 -5.79 -15.13
C ARG A 242 -0.90 -6.15 -15.08
N ASP A 243 -0.29 -6.42 -16.24
CA ASP A 243 1.10 -6.88 -16.32
C ASP A 243 2.07 -5.79 -15.82
N LEU A 244 1.84 -4.54 -16.19
CA LEU A 244 2.65 -3.41 -15.74
C LEU A 244 2.50 -3.16 -14.23
N GLY A 245 1.29 -3.28 -13.69
CA GLY A 245 1.04 -3.16 -12.27
C GLY A 245 1.77 -4.23 -11.45
N TRP A 246 1.73 -5.48 -11.87
CA TRP A 246 2.46 -6.57 -11.22
C TRP A 246 3.99 -6.41 -11.34
N TYR A 247 4.47 -6.00 -12.51
CA TYR A 247 5.88 -5.69 -12.70
C TYR A 247 6.35 -4.57 -11.77
N MET A 248 5.56 -3.50 -11.60
CA MET A 248 5.92 -2.38 -10.74
C MET A 248 6.01 -2.79 -9.27
N ARG A 249 5.14 -3.69 -8.76
CA ARG A 249 5.28 -4.28 -7.42
C ARG A 249 6.64 -4.93 -7.23
N GLU A 250 7.03 -5.81 -8.15
CA GLU A 250 8.32 -6.50 -8.09
C GLU A 250 9.49 -5.52 -8.26
N ARG A 251 9.34 -4.55 -9.16
CA ARG A 251 10.36 -3.51 -9.37
C ARG A 251 10.62 -2.69 -8.10
N TYR A 252 9.58 -2.28 -7.39
CA TYR A 252 9.72 -1.58 -6.12
C TYR A 252 10.33 -2.45 -5.03
N ALA A 253 9.97 -3.71 -4.98
CA ALA A 253 10.59 -4.67 -4.07
C ALA A 253 12.09 -4.83 -4.32
N ARG A 254 12.49 -5.00 -5.58
CA ARG A 254 13.92 -5.08 -5.98
C ARG A 254 14.66 -3.77 -5.65
N TYR A 255 14.04 -2.62 -5.85
CA TYR A 255 14.63 -1.34 -5.49
C TYR A 255 14.87 -1.24 -3.99
N ALA A 256 13.86 -1.47 -3.17
CA ALA A 256 13.97 -1.44 -1.72
C ALA A 256 15.07 -2.39 -1.21
N ASP A 257 15.13 -3.62 -1.74
CA ASP A 257 16.18 -4.59 -1.36
C ASP A 257 17.57 -4.15 -1.83
N THR A 258 17.68 -3.51 -2.99
CA THR A 258 18.94 -2.95 -3.47
C THR A 258 19.45 -1.86 -2.54
N LEU A 259 18.59 -0.92 -2.15
CA LEU A 259 18.95 0.12 -1.18
C LEU A 259 19.35 -0.49 0.18
N LYS A 260 18.61 -1.49 0.66
CA LYS A 260 18.94 -2.21 1.90
C LYS A 260 20.33 -2.85 1.82
N ARG A 261 20.61 -3.59 0.74
CA ARG A 261 21.94 -4.20 0.56
C ARG A 261 23.05 -3.16 0.50
N MET A 262 22.83 -2.02 -0.13
CA MET A 262 23.80 -0.91 -0.12
C MET A 262 24.00 -0.34 1.29
N ALA A 263 22.94 -0.10 2.04
CA ALA A 263 23.05 0.37 3.43
C ALA A 263 23.81 -0.66 4.31
N GLN A 264 23.50 -1.95 4.14
CA GLN A 264 24.19 -3.04 4.84
C GLN A 264 25.65 -3.19 4.44
N LYS A 265 26.01 -2.91 3.20
CA LYS A 265 27.40 -2.88 2.71
C LYS A 265 28.23 -1.88 3.53
N TYR A 266 27.66 -0.75 3.88
CA TYR A 266 28.32 0.30 4.67
C TYR A 266 28.04 0.21 6.18
N GLY A 267 27.55 -0.93 6.66
CA GLY A 267 27.49 -1.29 8.09
C GLY A 267 26.16 -1.06 8.78
N VAL A 268 25.17 -0.45 8.15
CA VAL A 268 23.82 -0.26 8.76
C VAL A 268 23.08 -1.59 8.77
N ARG A 269 23.10 -2.28 9.93
CA ARG A 269 22.51 -3.62 10.13
C ARG A 269 21.95 -3.74 11.53
N GLY A 270 21.09 -4.74 11.77
CA GLY A 270 20.54 -5.06 13.09
C GLY A 270 19.54 -4.02 13.62
N ILE A 271 18.95 -3.26 12.71
CA ILE A 271 17.82 -2.37 12.94
C ILE A 271 16.81 -2.55 11.79
N PRO A 272 15.52 -2.28 11.98
CA PRO A 272 14.54 -2.33 10.90
C PRO A 272 14.78 -1.25 9.85
N PHE A 273 14.55 -1.62 8.58
CA PHE A 273 14.44 -0.70 7.47
C PHE A 273 12.97 -0.36 7.25
N LEU A 274 12.65 0.92 7.20
CA LEU A 274 11.28 1.40 7.10
C LEU A 274 10.89 1.63 5.64
N ILE A 275 9.65 1.27 5.31
CA ILE A 275 8.99 1.63 4.05
C ILE A 275 7.70 2.34 4.41
N ASN A 276 7.62 3.63 4.13
CA ASN A 276 6.40 4.39 4.32
C ASN A 276 5.49 4.29 3.10
N ILE A 277 4.20 4.21 3.38
CA ILE A 277 3.15 3.99 2.39
C ILE A 277 2.23 5.20 2.43
N HIS A 278 2.24 5.95 1.35
CA HIS A 278 1.26 7.01 1.17
C HIS A 278 -0.14 6.40 1.08
N GLY A 279 -0.93 6.59 2.11
CA GLY A 279 -2.18 5.88 2.26
C GLY A 279 -3.34 6.79 2.64
N THR A 280 -3.21 8.08 2.41
CA THR A 280 -4.09 9.04 3.03
C THR A 280 -4.80 9.89 2.02
N GLY A 281 -5.72 10.48 2.08
CA GLY A 281 -6.62 11.21 1.21
C GLY A 281 -8.06 10.88 1.59
N GLY A 282 -8.23 10.36 2.83
CA GLY A 282 -9.53 10.03 3.37
C GLY A 282 -10.20 8.87 2.64
N GLY A 283 -9.45 7.81 2.31
CA GLY A 283 -9.98 6.62 1.63
C GLY A 283 -10.65 6.87 0.27
N ARG A 284 -10.81 8.11 -0.08
CA ARG A 284 -11.50 8.61 -1.28
C ARG A 284 -10.52 9.12 -2.32
N GLY A 285 -9.26 9.28 -1.92
CA GLY A 285 -8.20 9.73 -2.78
C GLY A 285 -7.66 8.60 -3.64
N TYR A 286 -7.00 8.99 -4.71
CA TYR A 286 -6.45 8.08 -5.71
C TYR A 286 -5.33 7.19 -5.16
N THR A 287 -4.64 7.61 -4.12
CA THR A 287 -3.45 6.94 -3.61
C THR A 287 -3.72 5.89 -2.54
N PHE A 288 -4.84 6.00 -1.86
CA PHE A 288 -5.23 5.07 -0.82
C PHE A 288 -5.98 3.88 -1.45
N PRO A 289 -5.85 2.70 -1.05
CA PRO A 289 -4.76 1.87 -0.58
C PRO A 289 -3.85 1.36 -1.72
N ILE A 290 -3.66 2.15 -2.78
CA ILE A 290 -2.78 1.81 -3.91
C ILE A 290 -1.36 1.56 -3.41
N GLY A 291 -0.86 2.43 -2.51
CA GLY A 291 0.45 2.24 -1.90
C GLY A 291 0.57 0.92 -1.15
N ILE A 292 -0.47 0.47 -0.45
CA ILE A 292 -0.51 -0.83 0.22
C ILE A 292 -0.35 -1.95 -0.81
N SER A 293 -1.14 -1.91 -1.89
CA SER A 293 -1.09 -2.88 -2.98
C SER A 293 0.26 -2.88 -3.72
N GLN A 294 0.78 -1.70 -4.03
CA GLN A 294 2.00 -1.58 -4.84
C GLN A 294 3.28 -1.91 -4.08
N LEU A 295 3.30 -1.75 -2.75
CA LEU A 295 4.50 -1.95 -1.94
C LEU A 295 4.48 -3.24 -1.11
N MET A 296 3.39 -4.04 -1.14
CA MET A 296 3.26 -5.24 -0.32
C MET A 296 4.42 -6.24 -0.51
N GLU A 297 4.95 -6.37 -1.72
CA GLU A 297 6.11 -7.23 -1.98
C GLU A 297 7.41 -6.62 -1.43
N ALA A 298 7.53 -5.29 -1.41
CA ALA A 298 8.72 -4.61 -0.93
C ALA A 298 8.95 -4.88 0.57
N TYR A 299 7.96 -4.72 1.41
CA TYR A 299 8.10 -4.99 2.84
C TYR A 299 7.81 -6.44 3.22
N GLY A 300 7.14 -7.19 2.34
CA GLY A 300 6.88 -8.62 2.50
C GLY A 300 8.09 -9.53 2.33
N GLN A 301 9.15 -9.10 1.63
CA GLN A 301 10.24 -9.95 1.18
C GLN A 301 11.30 -10.30 2.24
N SER A 302 11.45 -9.52 3.31
CA SER A 302 12.53 -9.69 4.30
C SER A 302 12.09 -9.25 5.69
N GLU A 303 12.53 -9.96 6.74
CA GLU A 303 12.25 -9.61 8.14
C GLU A 303 12.86 -8.27 8.58
N ASP A 304 13.80 -7.76 7.81
CA ASP A 304 14.42 -6.47 8.07
C ASP A 304 13.50 -5.28 7.74
N PHE A 305 12.46 -5.48 6.91
CA PHE A 305 11.55 -4.40 6.54
C PHE A 305 10.37 -4.27 7.50
N TRP A 306 10.02 -3.03 7.81
CA TRP A 306 8.82 -2.65 8.55
C TRP A 306 8.07 -1.58 7.77
N ALA A 307 6.79 -1.85 7.45
CA ALA A 307 5.92 -0.93 6.75
C ALA A 307 5.12 -0.07 7.73
N GLY A 308 4.87 1.17 7.35
CA GLY A 308 3.98 2.07 8.06
C GLY A 308 3.21 2.96 7.09
N SER A 309 1.98 3.27 7.45
CA SER A 309 1.12 4.15 6.68
C SER A 309 1.33 5.61 7.06
N ASP A 310 1.21 6.52 6.10
CA ASP A 310 1.24 7.95 6.36
C ASP A 310 -0.19 8.43 6.59
N ILE A 311 -0.48 8.99 7.76
CA ILE A 311 -1.83 9.31 8.22
C ILE A 311 -2.09 10.82 8.17
N TYR A 312 -2.84 11.26 7.14
CA TYR A 312 -3.26 12.66 6.91
C TYR A 312 -4.78 12.74 6.70
N LEU A 313 -5.56 12.48 7.76
CA LEU A 313 -7.01 12.39 7.70
C LEU A 313 -7.74 13.68 8.12
N SER A 314 -7.03 14.74 8.41
CA SER A 314 -7.59 16.02 8.86
C SER A 314 -8.52 15.89 10.08
N GLY A 315 -8.23 14.96 10.98
CA GLY A 315 -9.04 14.61 12.15
C GLY A 315 -10.14 13.58 11.84
N LEU A 316 -10.39 12.71 12.81
CA LEU A 316 -11.42 11.69 12.70
C LEU A 316 -12.80 12.24 13.01
N ARG A 317 -13.73 11.97 12.12
CA ARG A 317 -15.14 12.34 12.21
C ARG A 317 -16.01 11.16 11.82
N LEU A 318 -17.30 11.23 12.07
CA LEU A 318 -18.25 10.23 11.63
C LEU A 318 -18.23 10.00 10.10
N GLN A 319 -17.76 10.98 9.35
CA GLN A 319 -17.66 10.91 7.89
C GLN A 319 -16.49 10.05 7.40
N ASN A 320 -15.39 9.97 8.15
CA ASN A 320 -14.13 9.35 7.71
C ASN A 320 -13.49 8.36 8.70
N MET A 321 -14.13 8.05 9.83
CA MET A 321 -13.57 7.12 10.82
C MET A 321 -13.28 5.73 10.24
N GLN A 322 -14.10 5.28 9.28
CA GLN A 322 -13.90 4.01 8.57
C GLN A 322 -12.64 4.01 7.71
N ASP A 323 -12.17 5.19 7.28
CA ASP A 323 -10.96 5.29 6.47
C ASP A 323 -9.75 4.80 7.27
N LEU A 324 -9.56 5.27 8.49
CA LEU A 324 -8.47 4.82 9.36
C LEU A 324 -8.55 3.30 9.64
N TYR A 325 -9.75 2.81 9.97
CA TYR A 325 -9.94 1.40 10.30
C TYR A 325 -9.61 0.48 9.12
N LEU A 326 -10.10 0.82 7.93
CA LEU A 326 -9.84 0.04 6.72
C LEU A 326 -8.39 0.14 6.24
N ILE A 327 -7.70 1.29 6.44
CA ILE A 327 -6.24 1.40 6.23
C ILE A 327 -5.54 0.29 7.01
N HIS A 328 -5.82 0.21 8.30
CA HIS A 328 -5.19 -0.76 9.19
C HIS A 328 -5.56 -2.21 8.81
N CYS A 329 -6.85 -2.48 8.51
CA CYS A 329 -7.27 -3.80 8.02
C CYS A 329 -6.54 -4.23 6.74
N TYR A 330 -6.35 -3.34 5.79
CA TYR A 330 -5.68 -3.67 4.54
C TYR A 330 -4.15 -3.79 4.71
N MET A 331 -3.55 -2.97 5.57
CA MET A 331 -2.15 -3.15 5.97
C MET A 331 -1.92 -4.53 6.60
N GLU A 332 -2.82 -4.96 7.47
CA GLU A 332 -2.76 -6.30 8.08
C GLU A 332 -3.03 -7.42 7.09
N ALA A 333 -3.96 -7.23 6.13
CA ALA A 333 -4.30 -8.23 5.11
C ALA A 333 -3.09 -8.69 4.29
N VAL A 334 -2.13 -7.79 4.06
CA VAL A 334 -0.90 -8.07 3.32
C VAL A 334 0.33 -8.25 4.22
N ASN A 335 0.14 -8.23 5.54
CA ASN A 335 1.20 -8.40 6.53
C ASN A 335 1.50 -9.88 6.79
N ARG A 336 2.37 -10.46 5.98
CA ARG A 336 2.74 -11.88 6.07
C ARG A 336 3.48 -12.29 7.35
N ARG A 337 3.84 -11.34 8.22
CA ARG A 337 4.77 -11.59 9.35
C ARG A 337 4.28 -11.10 10.69
N ASN A 338 3.02 -10.70 10.80
CA ASN A 338 2.48 -10.15 12.04
C ASN A 338 3.35 -9.01 12.62
N MET A 339 3.80 -8.10 11.75
CA MET A 339 4.45 -6.85 12.16
C MET A 339 3.42 -5.92 12.79
N PRO A 340 3.79 -5.12 13.79
CA PRO A 340 2.89 -4.09 14.31
C PRO A 340 2.62 -3.04 13.25
N LEU A 341 1.44 -2.44 13.29
CA LEU A 341 1.15 -1.25 12.51
C LEU A 341 2.01 -0.07 12.97
N ALA A 342 2.25 0.86 12.06
CA ALA A 342 2.98 2.09 12.33
C ALA A 342 2.47 3.22 11.45
N SER A 343 2.68 4.46 11.90
CA SER A 343 2.55 5.66 11.07
C SER A 343 3.90 6.36 11.02
N PHE A 344 4.52 6.36 9.82
CA PHE A 344 5.84 6.97 9.65
C PHE A 344 5.74 8.46 9.29
N GLU A 345 4.54 8.92 8.93
CA GLU A 345 4.15 10.31 8.89
C GLU A 345 2.74 10.46 9.45
N PHE A 346 2.60 11.29 10.47
CA PHE A 346 1.34 11.48 11.18
C PHE A 346 1.01 12.96 11.28
N GLN A 347 -0.16 13.34 10.79
CA GLN A 347 -0.63 14.72 10.78
C GLN A 347 -0.87 15.27 12.19
N SER A 348 -0.19 16.35 12.53
CA SER A 348 -0.24 16.98 13.84
C SER A 348 -1.01 18.30 13.88
N GLY A 349 -1.47 18.79 12.75
CA GLY A 349 -2.19 20.05 12.61
C GLY A 349 -2.68 20.24 11.17
N GLU A 350 -3.13 21.44 10.83
CA GLU A 350 -3.57 21.80 9.48
C GLU A 350 -2.58 22.76 8.84
N ALA A 351 -2.19 22.46 7.60
CA ALA A 351 -1.29 23.26 6.78
C ALA A 351 -0.08 23.82 7.56
N ASP A 352 0.45 24.95 7.12
CA ASP A 352 1.65 25.56 7.68
C ASP A 352 1.34 26.55 8.83
N TYR A 353 0.06 26.83 9.13
CA TYR A 353 -0.22 28.23 9.46
C TYR A 353 -1.33 28.39 10.45
N ASP A 354 -0.97 28.64 11.67
CA ASP A 354 -1.89 29.22 12.65
C ASP A 354 -2.51 30.53 12.18
N GLU A 355 -1.82 31.24 11.28
CA GLU A 355 -2.05 32.62 10.90
C GLU A 355 -2.64 32.79 9.49
N SER A 356 -2.72 31.70 8.70
CA SER A 356 -3.09 31.77 7.26
C SER A 356 -4.56 31.82 7.02
N GLY A 357 -5.47 31.82 7.75
CA GLY A 357 -6.90 31.83 7.44
C GLY A 357 -7.43 30.61 6.66
N ASN A 358 -6.61 29.56 6.49
CA ASN A 358 -6.98 28.32 5.80
C ASN A 358 -7.75 27.32 6.68
N GLY A 359 -8.14 27.73 7.85
CA GLY A 359 -8.81 26.88 8.81
C GLY A 359 -7.83 26.19 9.77
N ARG A 360 -8.36 25.57 10.77
CA ARG A 360 -7.61 24.84 11.79
C ARG A 360 -8.29 23.53 12.10
N LEU A 361 -7.50 22.52 12.39
CA LEU A 361 -8.02 21.32 13.04
C LEU A 361 -8.45 21.65 14.48
N ASP A 362 -9.35 20.87 15.03
CA ASP A 362 -9.62 20.92 16.46
C ASP A 362 -8.36 20.51 17.23
N VAL A 363 -8.14 21.12 18.40
CA VAL A 363 -6.98 20.84 19.25
C VAL A 363 -6.89 19.38 19.69
N THR A 364 -8.01 18.66 19.66
CA THR A 364 -8.13 17.26 20.05
C THR A 364 -7.99 16.28 18.89
N ASP A 365 -7.95 16.74 17.64
CA ASP A 365 -7.95 15.86 16.46
C ASP A 365 -6.74 14.94 16.40
N ALA A 366 -5.55 15.49 16.60
CA ALA A 366 -4.32 14.71 16.60
C ALA A 366 -4.27 13.73 17.80
N ASP A 367 -4.74 14.12 18.98
CA ASP A 367 -4.85 13.28 20.17
C ASP A 367 -5.78 12.09 19.90
N PHE A 368 -7.01 12.38 19.44
CA PHE A 368 -8.01 11.33 19.19
C PHE A 368 -7.52 10.35 18.10
N THR A 369 -7.01 10.86 16.99
CA THR A 369 -6.48 10.02 15.91
C THR A 369 -5.31 9.16 16.37
N ALA A 370 -4.37 9.71 17.17
CA ALA A 370 -3.26 8.95 17.72
C ALA A 370 -3.74 7.81 18.64
N ARG A 371 -4.69 8.08 19.54
CA ARG A 371 -5.27 7.05 20.44
C ARG A 371 -5.92 5.94 19.63
N MET A 372 -6.69 6.28 18.58
CA MET A 372 -7.30 5.28 17.69
C MET A 372 -6.24 4.46 16.95
N CYS A 373 -5.16 5.09 16.47
CA CYS A 373 -4.04 4.35 15.86
C CYS A 373 -3.44 3.32 16.83
N PHE A 374 -3.17 3.71 18.09
CA PHE A 374 -2.62 2.78 19.07
C PHE A 374 -3.63 1.70 19.48
N ALA A 375 -4.90 2.03 19.62
CA ALA A 375 -5.96 1.06 19.87
C ALA A 375 -6.03 0.00 18.75
N GLN A 376 -5.85 0.42 17.50
CA GLN A 376 -5.91 -0.45 16.31
C GLN A 376 -4.55 -1.12 15.97
N GLY A 377 -3.55 -1.03 16.81
CA GLY A 377 -2.33 -1.83 16.68
C GLY A 377 -1.06 -1.10 16.28
N ASN A 378 -1.08 0.23 16.11
CA ASN A 378 0.15 0.99 15.90
C ASN A 378 1.08 0.88 17.10
N ARG A 379 2.39 0.78 16.85
CA ARG A 379 3.42 0.76 17.89
C ARG A 379 4.50 1.82 17.64
N LEU A 380 4.38 2.53 16.54
CA LEU A 380 5.14 3.74 16.25
C LEU A 380 4.23 4.78 15.60
N ILE A 381 4.34 6.04 16.03
CA ILE A 381 3.81 7.22 15.33
C ILE A 381 4.93 8.24 15.25
N ASN A 382 5.15 8.81 14.06
CA ASN A 382 6.07 9.91 13.82
C ASN A 382 5.30 11.16 13.40
N HIS A 383 5.23 12.15 14.27
CA HIS A 383 4.57 13.43 13.99
C HIS A 383 5.31 14.22 12.91
N TYR A 384 4.76 14.30 11.73
CA TYR A 384 5.32 15.01 10.58
C TYR A 384 4.56 16.33 10.31
N LEU A 385 5.19 17.50 10.46
CA LEU A 385 6.43 17.79 11.18
C LEU A 385 6.15 17.98 12.67
N PHE A 386 7.13 17.75 13.54
CA PHE A 386 7.07 18.25 14.91
C PHE A 386 7.51 19.72 14.99
N THR A 387 8.57 20.10 14.28
CA THR A 387 9.02 21.50 14.21
C THR A 387 9.23 21.94 12.78
N GLY A 388 8.75 23.13 12.47
CA GLY A 388 9.07 23.82 11.22
C GLY A 388 10.49 24.38 11.20
N GLY A 389 10.86 24.98 10.07
CA GLY A 389 12.16 25.60 9.84
C GLY A 389 12.19 26.33 8.50
N ARG A 390 13.38 26.46 7.90
CA ARG A 390 13.57 27.12 6.60
C ARG A 390 14.34 26.22 5.64
N ASN A 391 13.82 26.05 4.43
CA ASN A 391 14.54 25.34 3.38
C ASN A 391 15.85 26.06 3.04
N MET A 392 16.88 25.29 2.81
CA MET A 392 18.19 25.76 2.45
C MET A 392 18.18 26.53 1.12
N LEU A 393 18.88 27.65 1.06
CA LEU A 393 19.16 28.32 -0.20
C LEU A 393 20.31 27.61 -0.92
N LEU A 394 20.11 27.26 -2.17
CA LEU A 394 21.12 26.63 -3.01
C LEU A 394 22.18 27.66 -3.42
N LYS A 395 23.45 27.27 -3.53
CA LYS A 395 24.57 28.10 -4.03
C LYS A 395 24.26 28.60 -5.45
N LYS A 396 23.63 27.77 -6.27
CA LYS A 396 23.17 28.11 -7.63
C LYS A 396 21.65 28.14 -7.68
N PRO A 397 21.02 29.34 -7.78
CA PRO A 397 19.58 29.44 -7.90
C PRO A 397 19.04 28.63 -9.10
N ARG A 398 17.98 27.86 -8.90
CA ARG A 398 17.32 27.08 -9.93
C ARG A 398 15.98 27.72 -10.33
N LYS A 399 15.59 27.55 -11.59
CA LYS A 399 14.36 28.13 -12.15
C LYS A 399 13.31 27.05 -12.46
N ASP A 400 13.42 25.89 -11.85
CA ASP A 400 12.56 24.76 -12.15
C ASP A 400 11.18 24.82 -11.48
N GLY A 401 10.93 25.85 -10.67
CA GLY A 401 9.61 26.07 -10.06
C GLY A 401 9.18 24.90 -9.19
N ASN A 402 9.95 24.56 -8.17
CA ASN A 402 9.55 23.53 -7.22
C ASN A 402 8.22 23.91 -6.53
N ASN A 403 7.12 23.33 -6.98
CA ASN A 403 5.77 23.59 -6.48
C ASN A 403 5.53 23.04 -5.08
N ARG A 404 6.47 22.28 -4.54
CA ARG A 404 6.35 21.62 -3.22
C ARG A 404 6.92 22.47 -2.07
N ILE A 405 7.46 23.64 -2.37
CA ILE A 405 7.82 24.61 -1.34
C ILE A 405 6.54 25.14 -0.68
N ALA A 406 6.57 25.28 0.65
CA ALA A 406 5.45 25.77 1.42
C ALA A 406 4.90 27.14 0.92
N ILE A 407 3.64 27.41 1.18
CA ILE A 407 2.94 28.64 0.72
C ILE A 407 3.71 29.92 1.10
N THR A 408 4.41 29.89 2.22
CA THR A 408 5.24 31.02 2.72
C THR A 408 6.65 31.08 2.13
N GLY A 409 6.93 30.33 1.06
CA GLY A 409 8.22 30.29 0.39
C GLY A 409 9.20 29.31 1.05
N GLU A 410 10.41 29.76 1.38
CA GLU A 410 11.42 28.90 2.01
C GLU A 410 11.10 28.55 3.48
N ARG A 411 10.25 29.35 4.14
CA ARG A 411 9.71 29.03 5.47
C ARG A 411 8.76 27.85 5.35
N HIS A 412 8.97 26.84 6.16
CA HIS A 412 8.21 25.60 6.11
C HIS A 412 7.85 25.13 7.53
N GLY A 413 6.56 24.97 7.78
CA GLY A 413 6.04 24.55 9.09
C GLY A 413 4.86 23.57 8.98
N PHE A 414 4.78 22.82 7.91
CA PHE A 414 3.69 21.93 7.60
C PHE A 414 3.23 21.10 8.81
N THR A 415 1.99 21.29 9.24
CA THR A 415 1.34 20.67 10.41
C THR A 415 2.07 20.81 11.77
N ALA A 416 3.16 21.56 11.85
CA ALA A 416 4.08 21.53 12.98
C ALA A 416 3.50 22.14 14.28
N PRO A 417 3.52 21.40 15.41
CA PRO A 417 3.17 21.95 16.73
C PRO A 417 4.20 22.96 17.27
N VAL A 418 5.39 23.02 16.68
CA VAL A 418 6.39 24.07 16.92
C VAL A 418 6.66 24.75 15.58
N ASN A 419 6.32 26.02 15.47
CA ASN A 419 6.46 26.75 14.21
C ASN A 419 7.93 27.00 13.83
N PRO A 420 8.24 27.47 12.60
CA PRO A 420 9.63 27.73 12.17
C PRO A 420 10.41 28.65 13.06
N GLU A 421 9.78 29.60 13.73
CA GLU A 421 10.40 30.53 14.68
C GLU A 421 10.55 29.94 16.09
N GLY A 422 10.21 28.67 16.30
CA GLY A 422 10.31 27.96 17.57
C GLY A 422 9.17 28.25 18.55
N LYS A 423 8.12 28.95 18.17
CA LYS A 423 6.96 29.16 19.04
C LYS A 423 6.04 27.96 19.04
N LEU A 424 5.42 27.69 20.18
CA LEU A 424 4.43 26.63 20.30
C LEU A 424 3.15 27.01 19.55
N SER A 425 2.70 26.11 18.69
CA SER A 425 1.42 26.22 17.99
C SER A 425 0.26 25.75 18.88
N TYR A 426 -0.96 25.98 18.44
CA TYR A 426 -2.18 25.62 19.16
C TYR A 426 -2.34 24.10 19.41
N THR A 427 -1.72 23.23 18.56
CA THR A 427 -1.79 21.77 18.67
C THR A 427 -0.81 21.19 19.67
N TYR A 428 0.25 21.93 20.05
CA TYR A 428 1.33 21.40 20.90
C TYR A 428 0.85 20.82 22.22
N ALA A 429 -0.04 21.52 22.92
CA ALA A 429 -0.51 21.10 24.24
C ALA A 429 -1.30 19.78 24.17
N GLY A 430 -2.17 19.62 23.17
CA GLY A 430 -2.94 18.38 22.94
C GLY A 430 -2.04 17.19 22.61
N ILE A 431 -1.06 17.38 21.72
CA ILE A 431 -0.08 16.35 21.36
C ILE A 431 0.77 15.95 22.54
N ALA A 432 1.24 16.93 23.34
CA ALA A 432 2.04 16.65 24.54
C ALA A 432 1.25 15.86 25.60
N GLU A 433 -0.04 16.16 25.78
CA GLU A 433 -0.92 15.43 26.69
C GLU A 433 -1.17 14.00 26.20
N SER A 434 -1.52 13.84 24.91
CA SER A 434 -1.69 12.53 24.27
C SER A 434 -0.46 11.64 24.44
N THR A 435 0.71 12.18 24.09
CA THR A 435 1.99 11.47 24.19
C THR A 435 2.26 10.98 25.62
N LYS A 436 2.04 11.84 26.64
CA LYS A 436 2.24 11.47 28.05
C LYS A 436 1.26 10.41 28.50
N VAL A 437 0.00 10.48 28.09
CA VAL A 437 -1.02 9.48 28.43
C VAL A 437 -0.65 8.13 27.81
N ILE A 438 -0.28 8.10 26.53
CA ILE A 438 0.06 6.87 25.81
C ILE A 438 1.32 6.24 26.43
N LEU A 439 2.41 6.98 26.55
CA LEU A 439 3.66 6.45 27.13
C LEU A 439 3.56 6.16 28.63
N GLY A 440 2.69 6.88 29.36
CA GLY A 440 2.39 6.59 30.76
C GLY A 440 1.67 5.26 30.96
N ASN A 441 1.01 4.73 29.91
CA ASN A 441 0.34 3.43 29.90
C ASN A 441 1.05 2.41 28.98
N GLU A 442 2.30 2.66 28.61
CA GLU A 442 3.07 1.86 27.65
C GLU A 442 3.09 0.36 28.00
N GLU A 443 3.21 0.01 29.27
CA GLU A 443 3.29 -1.38 29.72
C GLU A 443 2.08 -2.22 29.26
N GLY A 444 0.87 -1.64 29.31
CA GLY A 444 -0.34 -2.27 28.82
C GLY A 444 -0.45 -2.18 27.30
N LEU A 445 -0.35 -0.96 26.77
CA LEU A 445 -0.62 -0.65 25.37
C LEU A 445 0.34 -1.32 24.39
N ALA A 446 1.63 -1.46 24.73
CA ALA A 446 2.64 -2.01 23.84
C ALA A 446 2.42 -3.48 23.46
N SER A 447 1.66 -4.22 24.25
CA SER A 447 1.39 -5.65 24.06
C SER A 447 -0.07 -6.00 23.82
N MET A 448 -0.99 -5.04 23.91
CA MET A 448 -2.41 -5.31 23.68
C MET A 448 -2.70 -5.61 22.21
N ARG A 449 -3.80 -6.33 21.99
CA ARG A 449 -4.34 -6.64 20.65
C ARG A 449 -5.81 -6.33 20.62
N GLU A 450 -6.28 -5.84 19.47
CA GLU A 450 -7.70 -5.63 19.25
C GLU A 450 -8.45 -6.97 19.32
N GLU A 451 -9.54 -7.01 20.05
CA GLU A 451 -10.47 -8.13 20.03
C GLU A 451 -11.45 -7.98 18.88
N ARG A 452 -11.50 -8.98 18.00
CA ARG A 452 -12.32 -8.97 16.80
C ARG A 452 -13.48 -9.94 16.89
N ASP A 453 -14.55 -9.58 16.21
CA ASP A 453 -15.70 -10.46 15.97
C ASP A 453 -15.36 -11.45 14.83
N ASN A 454 -16.26 -12.40 14.58
CA ASN A 454 -16.13 -13.36 13.49
C ASN A 454 -16.54 -12.74 12.13
N VAL A 455 -16.00 -11.57 11.84
CA VAL A 455 -16.22 -10.80 10.61
C VAL A 455 -14.86 -10.43 10.01
N THR A 456 -14.75 -10.54 8.71
CA THR A 456 -13.49 -10.25 8.00
C THR A 456 -13.77 -9.49 6.72
N VAL A 457 -12.97 -8.47 6.41
CA VAL A 457 -13.02 -7.79 5.11
C VAL A 457 -12.05 -8.43 4.13
N GLY A 458 -12.53 -8.73 2.94
CA GLY A 458 -11.71 -9.18 1.83
C GLY A 458 -10.99 -8.03 1.14
N PHE A 459 -9.68 -8.12 1.01
CA PHE A 459 -8.85 -7.21 0.24
C PHE A 459 -8.38 -7.88 -1.04
N ILE A 460 -8.65 -7.25 -2.18
CA ILE A 460 -8.13 -7.66 -3.49
C ILE A 460 -7.08 -6.63 -3.91
N PRO A 461 -5.78 -6.89 -3.72
CA PRO A 461 -4.72 -5.97 -4.10
C PRO A 461 -4.80 -5.49 -5.56
N ASP A 462 -5.24 -6.33 -6.50
CA ASP A 462 -5.35 -5.96 -7.90
C ASP A 462 -6.46 -4.93 -8.18
N TYR A 463 -7.41 -4.74 -7.29
CA TYR A 463 -8.37 -3.62 -7.36
C TYR A 463 -7.70 -2.26 -7.14
N PHE A 464 -6.52 -2.26 -6.50
CA PHE A 464 -5.72 -1.08 -6.16
C PHE A 464 -4.34 -1.15 -6.82
N MET A 465 -4.28 -1.63 -8.04
CA MET A 465 -3.03 -1.85 -8.76
C MET A 465 -2.34 -0.54 -9.09
N THR A 466 -3.00 0.29 -9.87
CA THR A 466 -2.61 1.66 -10.23
C THR A 466 -3.88 2.43 -10.58
N GLU A 467 -3.78 3.75 -10.72
CA GLU A 467 -4.85 4.57 -11.30
C GLU A 467 -4.45 5.13 -12.65
N TYR A 468 -3.53 4.49 -13.35
CA TYR A 468 -3.17 4.92 -14.69
C TYR A 468 -4.37 4.75 -15.62
N CYS A 469 -4.85 5.89 -16.14
CA CYS A 469 -5.81 5.91 -17.21
C CYS A 469 -5.07 6.15 -18.51
N TYR A 470 -5.09 5.18 -19.39
CA TYR A 470 -4.35 5.24 -20.65
C TYR A 470 -5.04 6.17 -21.65
N PRO A 471 -4.37 7.23 -22.14
CA PRO A 471 -5.01 8.22 -23.00
C PRO A 471 -5.63 7.65 -24.27
N GLY A 472 -5.09 6.56 -24.79
CA GLY A 472 -5.53 5.90 -26.04
C GLY A 472 -6.52 4.76 -25.85
N SER A 473 -6.99 4.47 -24.63
CA SER A 473 -7.87 3.34 -24.35
C SER A 473 -9.13 3.74 -23.59
N ALA A 474 -10.27 3.63 -24.26
CA ALA A 474 -11.57 3.85 -23.61
C ALA A 474 -11.98 2.67 -22.72
N GLY A 475 -11.63 1.45 -23.11
CA GLY A 475 -11.93 0.23 -22.35
C GLY A 475 -11.19 0.17 -21.03
N GLU A 476 -9.89 0.43 -21.03
CA GLU A 476 -9.08 0.43 -19.80
C GLU A 476 -9.54 1.56 -18.86
N LYS A 477 -9.76 2.76 -19.36
CA LYS A 477 -10.29 3.88 -18.59
C LYS A 477 -11.62 3.53 -17.92
N LYS A 478 -12.54 2.90 -18.66
CA LYS A 478 -13.82 2.43 -18.09
C LYS A 478 -13.61 1.44 -16.94
N MET A 479 -12.67 0.49 -17.08
CA MET A 479 -12.34 -0.47 -16.04
C MET A 479 -11.81 0.24 -14.77
N VAL A 480 -10.86 1.17 -14.93
CA VAL A 480 -10.26 1.91 -13.80
C VAL A 480 -11.32 2.75 -13.08
N GLU A 481 -12.16 3.48 -13.81
CA GLU A 481 -13.27 4.28 -13.24
C GLU A 481 -14.29 3.38 -12.53
N HIS A 482 -14.60 2.22 -13.10
CA HIS A 482 -15.50 1.24 -12.49
C HIS A 482 -14.91 0.68 -11.19
N LEU A 483 -13.66 0.23 -11.21
CA LEU A 483 -12.99 -0.25 -10.00
C LEU A 483 -12.93 0.85 -8.92
N ALA A 484 -12.59 2.09 -9.27
CA ALA A 484 -12.56 3.21 -8.32
C ALA A 484 -13.92 3.43 -7.65
N ARG A 485 -15.01 3.31 -8.41
CA ARG A 485 -16.38 3.47 -7.90
C ARG A 485 -16.76 2.39 -6.87
N TYR A 486 -16.48 1.14 -7.15
CA TYR A 486 -16.97 0.02 -6.32
C TYR A 486 -16.01 -0.41 -5.21
N ARG A 487 -14.70 -0.22 -5.36
CA ARG A 487 -13.71 -0.55 -4.33
C ARG A 487 -13.69 0.43 -3.15
N THR A 488 -14.22 1.66 -3.34
CA THR A 488 -14.34 2.69 -2.32
C THR A 488 -15.81 3.10 -2.16
N GLY A 489 -16.24 4.17 -2.69
CA GLY A 489 -17.63 4.64 -2.81
C GLY A 489 -18.59 4.19 -1.69
N SER A 490 -19.74 3.73 -2.09
CA SER A 490 -20.83 3.38 -1.17
C SER A 490 -20.52 2.22 -0.22
N GLY A 491 -19.75 1.23 -0.67
CA GLY A 491 -19.35 0.11 0.16
C GLY A 491 -18.47 0.54 1.32
N TRP A 492 -17.49 1.36 1.03
CA TRP A 492 -16.57 1.90 2.01
C TRP A 492 -17.23 2.94 2.93
N GLU A 493 -17.87 3.93 2.33
CA GLU A 493 -18.44 5.06 3.06
C GLU A 493 -19.75 4.74 3.78
N THR A 494 -20.42 3.67 3.38
CA THR A 494 -21.72 3.29 3.94
C THR A 494 -21.64 1.97 4.68
N PHE A 495 -21.33 0.88 3.97
CA PHE A 495 -21.44 -0.47 4.53
C PHE A 495 -20.42 -0.71 5.65
N ALA A 496 -19.13 -0.46 5.39
CA ALA A 496 -18.10 -0.62 6.41
C ALA A 496 -18.31 0.33 7.61
N LYS A 497 -18.74 1.56 7.34
CA LYS A 497 -19.12 2.52 8.40
C LYS A 497 -20.26 2.00 9.24
N MET A 498 -21.31 1.43 8.65
CA MET A 498 -22.44 0.89 9.39
C MET A 498 -22.02 -0.28 10.28
N LEU A 499 -21.13 -1.17 9.81
CA LEU A 499 -20.57 -2.23 10.64
C LEU A 499 -19.86 -1.67 11.87
N LEU A 500 -18.98 -0.67 11.67
CA LEU A 500 -18.26 -0.05 12.79
C LEU A 500 -19.18 0.67 13.77
N LEU A 501 -20.25 1.33 13.27
CA LEU A 501 -21.26 1.98 14.12
C LEU A 501 -22.14 0.99 14.87
N ASP A 502 -22.24 -0.24 14.39
CA ASP A 502 -22.87 -1.38 15.08
C ASP A 502 -21.89 -2.18 15.91
N HIS A 503 -20.68 -1.65 16.12
CA HIS A 503 -19.61 -2.18 16.97
C HIS A 503 -19.01 -3.50 16.49
N TYR A 504 -19.13 -3.85 15.20
CA TYR A 504 -18.35 -4.95 14.64
C TYR A 504 -16.88 -4.56 14.53
N ALA A 505 -16.03 -5.30 15.21
CA ALA A 505 -14.60 -5.23 15.04
C ALA A 505 -14.16 -6.35 14.08
N PHE A 506 -13.53 -6.00 12.95
CA PHE A 506 -13.14 -6.94 11.92
C PHE A 506 -11.69 -6.75 11.46
N GLY A 507 -11.07 -7.84 11.01
CA GLY A 507 -9.74 -7.81 10.39
C GLY A 507 -9.81 -7.86 8.87
N GLY A 508 -8.66 -7.69 8.22
CA GLY A 508 -8.51 -7.82 6.78
C GLY A 508 -7.81 -9.10 6.34
N VAL A 509 -8.16 -9.62 5.17
CA VAL A 509 -7.46 -10.76 4.53
C VAL A 509 -7.22 -10.52 3.06
N ASN A 510 -6.06 -10.97 2.56
CA ASN A 510 -5.70 -10.90 1.15
C ASN A 510 -6.36 -12.07 0.38
N LEU A 511 -7.31 -11.76 -0.48
CA LEU A 511 -8.03 -12.78 -1.27
C LEU A 511 -7.23 -13.33 -2.46
N GLN A 512 -6.09 -12.73 -2.79
CA GLN A 512 -5.23 -13.21 -3.86
C GLN A 512 -4.25 -14.29 -3.39
N GLU A 513 -4.17 -14.51 -2.08
CA GLU A 513 -3.34 -15.55 -1.47
C GLU A 513 -4.20 -16.62 -0.80
N ASP A 514 -3.74 -17.87 -0.82
CA ASP A 514 -4.34 -18.93 -0.02
C ASP A 514 -3.98 -18.70 1.45
N GLY A 515 -4.93 -18.93 2.34
CA GLY A 515 -4.71 -18.65 3.75
C GLY A 515 -5.79 -19.18 4.68
N SER A 516 -5.60 -18.96 5.96
CA SER A 516 -6.54 -19.39 7.01
C SER A 516 -7.94 -18.81 6.86
N TRP A 517 -8.11 -17.74 6.12
CA TRP A 517 -9.42 -17.14 5.84
C TRP A 517 -10.36 -18.09 5.12
N MET A 518 -9.82 -19.01 4.30
CA MET A 518 -10.64 -20.01 3.58
C MET A 518 -11.29 -21.04 4.51
N GLN A 519 -10.86 -21.12 5.76
CA GLN A 519 -11.39 -22.01 6.79
C GLN A 519 -12.07 -21.24 7.93
N ALA A 520 -12.22 -19.92 7.80
CA ALA A 520 -12.77 -19.08 8.85
C ALA A 520 -14.25 -19.40 9.12
N ASP A 521 -14.60 -19.62 10.40
CA ASP A 521 -15.99 -19.76 10.85
C ASP A 521 -16.55 -18.35 11.13
N GLY A 522 -16.87 -17.61 10.08
CA GLY A 522 -17.36 -16.26 10.19
C GLY A 522 -17.86 -15.71 8.86
N VAL A 523 -18.17 -14.43 8.83
CA VAL A 523 -18.64 -13.75 7.63
C VAL A 523 -17.47 -13.01 6.97
N LEU A 524 -17.18 -13.40 5.74
CA LEU A 524 -16.30 -12.66 4.84
C LEU A 524 -17.15 -11.67 4.05
N PHE A 525 -16.91 -10.38 4.18
CA PHE A 525 -17.51 -9.39 3.31
C PHE A 525 -16.51 -8.78 2.34
N LEU A 526 -16.96 -8.44 1.15
CA LEU A 526 -16.14 -7.94 0.07
C LEU A 526 -16.84 -6.79 -0.66
N LEU A 527 -16.10 -5.71 -0.90
CA LEU A 527 -16.51 -4.69 -1.86
C LEU A 527 -16.16 -5.19 -3.26
N SER A 528 -17.17 -5.50 -4.06
CA SER A 528 -17.00 -6.21 -5.34
C SER A 528 -17.38 -5.33 -6.54
N ALA A 529 -16.69 -5.58 -7.65
CA ALA A 529 -16.87 -4.91 -8.94
C ALA A 529 -17.13 -5.95 -10.05
N ASP A 530 -17.47 -5.49 -11.25
CA ASP A 530 -17.67 -6.36 -12.43
C ASP A 530 -16.41 -7.14 -12.79
N TYR A 531 -15.23 -6.61 -12.45
CA TYR A 531 -13.93 -7.18 -12.76
C TYR A 531 -13.35 -7.91 -11.55
N MET A 532 -12.98 -9.17 -11.71
CA MET A 532 -12.31 -9.96 -10.66
C MET A 532 -11.50 -11.10 -11.30
N ALA A 533 -10.25 -11.25 -10.91
CA ALA A 533 -9.40 -12.34 -11.42
C ALA A 533 -10.05 -13.71 -11.19
N GLU A 534 -10.01 -14.59 -12.20
CA GLU A 534 -10.60 -15.93 -12.14
C GLU A 534 -10.17 -16.71 -10.89
N ALA A 535 -8.89 -16.66 -10.54
CA ALA A 535 -8.38 -17.33 -9.34
C ALA A 535 -9.01 -16.81 -8.02
N VAL A 536 -9.38 -15.53 -7.94
CA VAL A 536 -10.10 -14.99 -6.78
C VAL A 536 -11.53 -15.46 -6.78
N GLN A 537 -12.21 -15.45 -7.94
CA GLN A 537 -13.56 -16.00 -8.08
C GLN A 537 -13.60 -17.47 -7.66
N GLU A 538 -12.61 -18.27 -8.06
CA GLU A 538 -12.47 -19.70 -7.70
C GLU A 538 -12.31 -19.88 -6.17
N ARG A 539 -11.44 -19.07 -5.53
CA ARG A 539 -11.26 -19.15 -4.06
C ARG A 539 -12.52 -18.78 -3.30
N LEU A 540 -13.23 -17.73 -3.71
CA LEU A 540 -14.49 -17.33 -3.09
C LEU A 540 -15.57 -18.41 -3.25
N ALA A 541 -15.69 -19.00 -4.43
CA ALA A 541 -16.63 -20.09 -4.68
C ALA A 541 -16.33 -21.30 -3.78
N ARG A 542 -15.07 -21.76 -3.75
CA ARG A 542 -14.64 -22.84 -2.85
C ARG A 542 -14.85 -22.51 -1.38
N PHE A 543 -14.62 -21.28 -0.95
CA PHE A 543 -14.89 -20.85 0.41
C PHE A 543 -16.35 -21.07 0.79
N VAL A 544 -17.30 -20.66 -0.06
CA VAL A 544 -18.73 -20.86 0.19
C VAL A 544 -19.12 -22.34 0.13
N GLU A 545 -18.65 -23.09 -0.87
CA GLU A 545 -18.93 -24.54 -1.01
C GLU A 545 -18.43 -25.36 0.18
N ASN A 546 -17.35 -24.91 0.84
CA ASN A 546 -16.83 -25.51 2.06
C ASN A 546 -17.56 -25.08 3.34
N GLY A 547 -18.67 -24.35 3.23
CA GLY A 547 -19.50 -23.93 4.37
C GLY A 547 -19.23 -22.49 4.82
N GLY A 548 -18.39 -21.73 4.11
CA GLY A 548 -18.10 -20.32 4.37
C GLY A 548 -19.32 -19.42 4.12
N ARG A 549 -19.27 -18.23 4.66
CA ARG A 549 -20.33 -17.21 4.57
C ARG A 549 -19.79 -15.95 3.92
N LEU A 550 -20.27 -15.67 2.72
CA LEU A 550 -19.81 -14.60 1.87
C LEU A 550 -20.88 -13.52 1.73
N LEU A 551 -20.49 -12.26 1.90
CA LEU A 551 -21.31 -11.12 1.54
C LEU A 551 -20.58 -10.27 0.49
N LEU A 552 -21.15 -10.18 -0.70
CA LEU A 552 -20.73 -9.25 -1.74
C LEU A 552 -21.53 -7.96 -1.63
N TYR A 553 -20.82 -6.83 -1.59
CA TYR A 553 -21.44 -5.50 -1.64
C TYR A 553 -20.92 -4.76 -2.88
N GLY A 554 -21.80 -4.47 -3.82
CA GLY A 554 -21.50 -3.78 -5.07
C GLY A 554 -22.00 -4.54 -6.28
N ARG A 555 -21.15 -5.33 -6.94
CA ARG A 555 -21.46 -5.98 -8.22
C ARG A 555 -21.13 -7.48 -8.17
N MET A 556 -21.86 -8.28 -8.92
CA MET A 556 -21.45 -9.65 -9.20
C MET A 556 -20.34 -9.61 -10.27
N PRO A 557 -19.17 -10.21 -10.02
CA PRO A 557 -18.13 -10.25 -11.04
C PRO A 557 -18.57 -11.01 -12.29
N VAL A 558 -18.35 -10.39 -13.44
CA VAL A 558 -18.70 -10.95 -14.76
C VAL A 558 -17.51 -10.97 -15.73
N MET A 559 -16.40 -10.37 -15.37
CA MET A 559 -15.17 -10.27 -16.17
C MET A 559 -13.95 -10.59 -15.33
N ASP A 560 -12.88 -11.05 -15.99
CA ASP A 560 -11.55 -11.10 -15.40
C ASP A 560 -10.87 -9.70 -15.43
N MET A 561 -9.65 -9.60 -14.88
CA MET A 561 -8.91 -8.34 -14.85
C MET A 561 -8.29 -7.95 -16.21
N GLU A 562 -8.48 -8.74 -17.25
CA GLU A 562 -8.08 -8.42 -18.64
C GLU A 562 -9.29 -8.05 -19.51
N GLY A 563 -10.49 -8.02 -18.93
CA GLY A 563 -11.74 -7.71 -19.60
C GLY A 563 -12.37 -8.88 -20.37
N ASN A 564 -11.92 -10.11 -20.15
CA ASN A 564 -12.56 -11.27 -20.73
C ASN A 564 -13.74 -11.70 -19.86
N PRO A 565 -14.84 -12.22 -20.46
CA PRO A 565 -15.96 -12.77 -19.69
C PRO A 565 -15.49 -13.88 -18.72
N CYS A 566 -15.88 -13.75 -17.45
CA CYS A 566 -15.61 -14.73 -16.40
C CYS A 566 -16.78 -14.78 -15.41
N LEU A 567 -17.64 -15.78 -15.53
CA LEU A 567 -18.87 -15.95 -14.76
C LEU A 567 -18.71 -17.00 -13.64
N LEU A 568 -17.48 -17.43 -13.35
CA LEU A 568 -17.21 -18.57 -12.48
C LEU A 568 -17.88 -18.44 -11.10
N LEU A 569 -17.76 -17.29 -10.45
CA LEU A 569 -18.36 -17.08 -9.14
C LEU A 569 -19.89 -17.10 -9.21
N SER A 570 -20.48 -16.39 -10.18
CA SER A 570 -21.94 -16.32 -10.34
C SER A 570 -22.55 -17.69 -10.65
N GLU A 571 -21.92 -18.48 -11.51
CA GLU A 571 -22.33 -19.84 -11.86
C GLU A 571 -22.26 -20.80 -10.66
N ARG A 572 -21.15 -20.74 -9.90
CA ARG A 572 -20.92 -21.59 -8.73
C ARG A 572 -21.86 -21.25 -7.56
N LEU A 573 -22.20 -19.97 -7.40
CA LEU A 573 -23.17 -19.52 -6.40
C LEU A 573 -24.62 -19.66 -6.88
N GLY A 574 -24.86 -19.92 -8.16
CA GLY A 574 -26.21 -19.98 -8.73
C GLY A 574 -26.93 -18.63 -8.70
N ILE A 575 -26.20 -17.53 -8.70
CA ILE A 575 -26.73 -16.16 -8.72
C ILE A 575 -26.46 -15.55 -10.08
N ARG A 576 -27.49 -15.32 -10.86
CA ARG A 576 -27.38 -14.77 -12.21
C ARG A 576 -27.75 -13.30 -12.25
N VAL A 577 -26.91 -12.49 -12.87
CA VAL A 577 -27.24 -11.10 -13.22
C VAL A 577 -28.16 -11.11 -14.43
N VAL A 578 -29.31 -10.45 -14.34
CA VAL A 578 -30.33 -10.44 -15.40
C VAL A 578 -30.62 -9.06 -15.96
N ASP A 579 -30.38 -8.01 -15.19
CA ASP A 579 -30.54 -6.61 -15.67
C ASP A 579 -29.70 -5.66 -14.80
N GLU A 580 -29.52 -4.44 -15.31
CA GLU A 580 -28.92 -3.33 -14.62
C GLU A 580 -29.80 -2.09 -14.78
N LEU A 581 -30.16 -1.45 -13.68
CA LEU A 581 -30.95 -0.24 -13.64
C LEU A 581 -30.12 0.92 -13.12
N ASN A 582 -30.31 2.08 -13.72
CA ASN A 582 -29.74 3.34 -13.26
C ASN A 582 -30.75 4.49 -13.45
N GLU A 583 -30.44 5.68 -12.95
CA GLU A 583 -31.33 6.83 -13.04
C GLU A 583 -31.57 7.33 -14.48
N GLU A 584 -30.70 7.00 -15.45
CA GLU A 584 -30.92 7.31 -16.86
C GLU A 584 -32.03 6.44 -17.45
N ARG A 585 -32.04 5.15 -17.11
CA ARG A 585 -33.08 4.21 -17.57
C ARG A 585 -34.37 4.35 -16.78
N LEU A 586 -34.27 4.65 -15.47
CA LEU A 586 -35.41 4.72 -14.55
C LEU A 586 -35.21 5.90 -13.57
N PRO A 587 -35.66 7.10 -13.94
CA PRO A 587 -35.58 8.26 -13.02
C PRO A 587 -36.26 8.00 -11.68
N CYS A 588 -35.64 8.47 -10.61
CA CYS A 588 -36.12 8.25 -9.24
C CYS A 588 -36.17 6.77 -8.83
N LEU A 589 -35.18 5.98 -9.28
CA LEU A 589 -35.05 4.61 -8.88
C LEU A 589 -35.04 4.49 -7.34
N SER A 590 -35.87 3.59 -6.81
CA SER A 590 -35.92 3.29 -5.36
C SER A 590 -35.92 1.78 -5.14
N VAL A 591 -35.48 1.40 -3.95
CA VAL A 591 -35.43 -0.01 -3.51
C VAL A 591 -36.18 -0.16 -2.20
N ARG A 592 -36.96 -1.21 -2.12
CA ARG A 592 -37.79 -1.54 -0.97
C ARG A 592 -37.26 -2.80 -0.28
N PRO A 593 -37.04 -2.73 1.03
CA PRO A 593 -36.72 -3.90 1.84
C PRO A 593 -37.86 -4.91 1.87
N GLU A 594 -37.50 -6.20 1.81
CA GLU A 594 -38.39 -7.36 1.90
C GLU A 594 -37.79 -8.42 2.84
N GLY A 595 -38.45 -9.56 3.02
CA GLY A 595 -37.92 -10.67 3.79
C GLY A 595 -37.45 -10.28 5.18
N ILE A 596 -36.18 -10.52 5.47
CA ILE A 596 -35.55 -10.16 6.75
C ILE A 596 -35.52 -8.65 6.98
N TRP A 597 -35.58 -7.84 5.93
CA TRP A 597 -35.53 -6.37 6.00
C TRP A 597 -36.89 -5.68 5.88
N LYS A 598 -37.99 -6.39 5.84
CA LYS A 598 -39.34 -5.89 5.55
C LYS A 598 -39.79 -4.68 6.41
N GLU A 599 -39.19 -4.47 7.59
CA GLU A 599 -39.55 -3.41 8.52
C GLU A 599 -38.80 -2.10 8.29
N TYR A 600 -37.83 -2.11 7.37
CA TYR A 600 -37.01 -0.92 7.09
C TYR A 600 -37.59 -0.07 5.95
N ALA A 601 -37.13 1.16 5.87
CA ALA A 601 -37.64 2.12 4.91
C ALA A 601 -37.23 1.84 3.46
N GLU A 602 -38.13 2.13 2.52
CA GLU A 602 -37.77 2.32 1.12
C GLU A 602 -36.79 3.49 0.99
N VAL A 603 -35.77 3.35 0.14
CA VAL A 603 -34.79 4.39 -0.12
C VAL A 603 -34.55 4.57 -1.61
N ARG A 604 -34.23 5.80 -2.00
CA ARG A 604 -33.76 6.10 -3.36
C ARG A 604 -32.33 5.62 -3.55
N THR A 605 -32.04 5.10 -4.74
CA THR A 605 -30.69 4.71 -5.15
C THR A 605 -30.40 5.22 -6.56
N GLY A 606 -29.13 5.40 -6.89
CA GLY A 606 -28.69 5.80 -8.24
C GLY A 606 -28.61 4.63 -9.22
N GLU A 607 -28.49 3.40 -8.72
CA GLU A 607 -28.36 2.19 -9.51
C GLU A 607 -28.75 0.94 -8.75
N ALA A 608 -29.07 -0.13 -9.48
CA ALA A 608 -29.31 -1.46 -8.94
C ALA A 608 -28.97 -2.53 -9.98
N GLU A 609 -28.19 -3.50 -9.60
CA GLU A 609 -28.01 -4.75 -10.34
C GLU A 609 -29.10 -5.73 -9.94
N ILE A 610 -29.69 -6.39 -10.92
CA ILE A 610 -30.87 -7.28 -10.71
C ILE A 610 -30.41 -8.73 -10.84
N PHE A 611 -30.79 -9.51 -9.85
CA PHE A 611 -30.38 -10.91 -9.72
C PHE A 611 -31.54 -11.87 -9.79
N GLU A 612 -31.28 -13.07 -10.31
CA GLU A 612 -32.11 -14.26 -10.16
C GLU A 612 -31.29 -15.39 -9.55
N ALA A 613 -31.89 -16.12 -8.61
CA ALA A 613 -31.30 -17.32 -8.02
C ALA A 613 -32.41 -18.31 -7.62
N GLU A 614 -32.24 -19.59 -7.94
CA GLU A 614 -33.17 -20.63 -7.51
C GLU A 614 -33.09 -20.82 -5.98
N GLY A 615 -34.23 -20.73 -5.30
CA GLY A 615 -34.28 -20.80 -3.83
C GLY A 615 -33.65 -19.60 -3.11
N GLY A 616 -33.36 -18.50 -3.81
CA GLY A 616 -32.82 -17.28 -3.24
C GLY A 616 -33.83 -16.55 -2.32
N GLU A 617 -33.38 -16.18 -1.13
CA GLU A 617 -34.16 -15.40 -0.16
C GLU A 617 -33.94 -13.92 -0.45
N VAL A 618 -34.94 -13.24 -1.04
CA VAL A 618 -34.86 -11.82 -1.40
C VAL A 618 -35.09 -10.94 -0.16
N PHE A 619 -34.20 -10.00 0.09
CA PHE A 619 -34.33 -9.02 1.16
C PHE A 619 -34.36 -7.55 0.65
N LEU A 620 -34.07 -7.33 -0.64
CA LEU A 620 -34.13 -6.00 -1.26
C LEU A 620 -34.60 -6.09 -2.70
N ARG A 621 -35.55 -5.22 -3.09
CA ARG A 621 -36.16 -5.24 -4.42
C ARG A 621 -36.36 -3.83 -4.96
N THR A 622 -36.17 -3.65 -6.27
CA THR A 622 -36.51 -2.37 -6.94
C THR A 622 -38.03 -2.18 -6.99
N VAL A 623 -38.50 -0.98 -6.69
CA VAL A 623 -39.95 -0.72 -6.61
C VAL A 623 -40.59 -0.72 -7.99
N ALA A 624 -40.07 0.05 -8.94
CA ALA A 624 -40.68 0.23 -10.23
C ALA A 624 -40.52 -0.97 -11.18
N ALA A 625 -39.37 -1.64 -11.16
CA ALA A 625 -39.08 -2.79 -12.03
C ALA A 625 -39.35 -4.16 -11.37
N GLY A 626 -39.50 -4.20 -10.06
CA GLY A 626 -39.80 -5.42 -9.31
C GLY A 626 -38.65 -6.44 -9.23
N GLY A 627 -37.44 -6.10 -9.71
CA GLY A 627 -36.28 -7.00 -9.73
C GLY A 627 -35.60 -7.10 -8.35
N ALA A 628 -35.10 -8.28 -7.97
CA ALA A 628 -34.34 -8.48 -6.76
C ALA A 628 -32.95 -7.86 -6.91
N CYS A 629 -32.57 -6.95 -6.02
CA CYS A 629 -31.22 -6.33 -6.00
C CYS A 629 -30.47 -6.61 -4.69
N GLY A 630 -31.07 -7.40 -3.81
CA GLY A 630 -30.44 -7.97 -2.63
C GLY A 630 -31.06 -9.32 -2.33
N LEU A 631 -30.25 -10.37 -2.33
CA LEU A 631 -30.69 -11.73 -2.02
C LEU A 631 -29.57 -12.57 -1.37
N ALA A 632 -29.96 -13.65 -0.72
CA ALA A 632 -29.06 -14.65 -0.15
C ALA A 632 -29.42 -16.05 -0.65
N VAL A 633 -28.42 -16.87 -0.87
CA VAL A 633 -28.53 -18.28 -1.29
C VAL A 633 -27.80 -19.19 -0.32
N LYS A 634 -28.35 -20.41 -0.13
CA LYS A 634 -27.70 -21.49 0.61
C LYS A 634 -27.09 -22.47 -0.38
N ILE A 635 -25.80 -22.73 -0.23
CA ILE A 635 -25.07 -23.65 -1.11
C ILE A 635 -24.89 -24.98 -0.36
N GLY A 636 -25.53 -26.05 -0.88
CA GLY A 636 -25.33 -27.40 -0.36
C GLY A 636 -23.93 -27.90 -0.70
N LYS A 637 -23.35 -28.79 0.13
CA LYS A 637 -22.13 -29.51 -0.26
C LYS A 637 -22.36 -30.23 -1.58
N SER A 638 -21.50 -30.01 -2.56
CA SER A 638 -21.47 -30.84 -3.77
C SER A 638 -21.12 -32.27 -3.39
N THR A 639 -22.08 -33.18 -3.48
CA THR A 639 -21.87 -34.62 -3.26
C THR A 639 -21.34 -35.31 -4.51
N ASP A 640 -21.12 -34.57 -5.58
CA ASP A 640 -20.66 -35.12 -6.86
C ASP A 640 -19.19 -34.74 -7.14
N VAL A 641 -18.28 -35.54 -6.59
CA VAL A 641 -17.04 -35.83 -7.29
C VAL A 641 -17.41 -36.79 -8.42
N GLY A 642 -17.97 -36.23 -9.50
CA GLY A 642 -18.27 -37.01 -10.71
C GLY A 642 -17.00 -37.64 -11.24
N LYS A 643 -16.93 -38.95 -11.12
CA LYS A 643 -16.04 -39.79 -11.90
C LYS A 643 -16.37 -39.60 -13.38
N ASN A 644 -15.76 -38.63 -14.02
CA ASN A 644 -15.67 -38.63 -15.46
C ASN A 644 -14.68 -39.71 -15.86
N SER A 645 -15.25 -40.89 -16.15
CA SER A 645 -14.59 -41.96 -16.88
C SER A 645 -14.17 -41.44 -18.24
N VAL A 646 -12.88 -41.27 -18.38
CA VAL A 646 -12.23 -41.10 -19.69
C VAL A 646 -12.43 -42.42 -20.45
N PRO A 647 -12.92 -42.41 -21.69
CA PRO A 647 -12.94 -43.61 -22.50
C PRO A 647 -11.50 -43.99 -22.84
N GLU A 648 -11.10 -45.23 -22.51
CA GLU A 648 -9.88 -45.86 -23.03
C GLU A 648 -9.95 -45.90 -24.55
N GLU A 649 -9.17 -45.14 -25.25
CA GLU A 649 -8.82 -45.38 -26.65
C GLU A 649 -7.52 -46.14 -26.77
N ASN A 650 -7.62 -47.22 -27.47
CA ASN A 650 -6.65 -48.28 -27.69
C ASN A 650 -5.27 -47.80 -28.18
N SER A 651 -4.24 -48.35 -27.56
CA SER A 651 -2.87 -48.42 -28.02
C SER A 651 -2.73 -49.00 -29.42
N ALA A 652 -2.10 -48.27 -30.33
CA ALA A 652 -1.45 -48.87 -31.48
C ALA A 652 0.04 -48.46 -31.49
N THR A 653 0.86 -49.43 -31.23
CA THR A 653 2.32 -49.41 -31.30
C THR A 653 2.78 -49.16 -32.73
N GLY A 654 3.77 -48.28 -32.90
CA GLY A 654 4.52 -48.11 -34.15
C GLY A 654 5.89 -47.64 -33.84
N GLU A 655 6.82 -48.55 -33.67
CA GLU A 655 8.27 -48.34 -33.69
C GLU A 655 8.72 -47.77 -35.03
N TYR A 656 9.57 -46.77 -35.05
CA TYR A 656 10.61 -46.63 -36.04
C TYR A 656 11.88 -45.99 -35.46
N SER A 657 12.97 -46.67 -35.76
CA SER A 657 14.31 -46.55 -35.29
C SER A 657 15.16 -45.43 -35.93
N ALA A 658 16.15 -45.06 -35.14
CA ALA A 658 17.39 -44.36 -35.37
C ALA A 658 18.09 -44.38 -36.74
N ALA A 659 18.78 -43.31 -37.00
CA ALA A 659 20.18 -43.17 -37.53
C ALA A 659 20.36 -41.70 -37.94
N GLY A 660 21.37 -40.97 -37.69
CA GLY A 660 22.78 -41.21 -37.51
C GLY A 660 23.53 -40.02 -38.09
N GLU A 661 24.58 -39.57 -37.39
CA GLU A 661 25.82 -39.00 -37.92
C GLU A 661 25.80 -37.72 -38.77
N GLU A 662 26.66 -36.83 -38.66
CA GLU A 662 27.99 -36.47 -38.22
C GLU A 662 28.43 -35.13 -38.85
N SER A 663 29.13 -34.35 -38.09
CA SER A 663 30.39 -33.62 -38.30
C SER A 663 30.55 -32.58 -39.43
N ALA A 664 31.10 -31.46 -39.10
CA ALA A 664 32.44 -30.98 -39.42
C ALA A 664 32.54 -29.45 -39.49
N SER A 665 33.26 -28.86 -38.61
CA SER A 665 34.48 -28.04 -38.74
C SER A 665 34.59 -26.98 -39.85
N GLY A 666 34.95 -25.75 -39.47
CA GLY A 666 35.46 -24.74 -40.41
C GLY A 666 36.02 -23.50 -39.72
N LYS A 667 37.31 -23.39 -39.69
CA LYS A 667 38.21 -22.43 -39.08
C LYS A 667 38.02 -20.96 -39.48
N SER A 668 38.49 -20.11 -38.52
CA SER A 668 38.88 -18.68 -38.66
C SER A 668 39.82 -18.36 -39.85
N PRO A 669 40.10 -17.08 -40.19
CA PRO A 669 40.97 -16.26 -39.35
C PRO A 669 40.78 -14.72 -39.30
N ALA A 670 41.18 -14.17 -38.18
CA ALA A 670 41.98 -12.97 -37.90
C ALA A 670 41.84 -11.64 -38.65
N GLY A 671 41.66 -10.58 -37.84
CA GLY A 671 41.97 -9.18 -38.16
C GLY A 671 42.06 -8.32 -36.92
N ARG A 672 43.29 -7.96 -36.54
CA ARG A 672 43.64 -7.11 -35.38
C ARG A 672 43.23 -5.65 -35.60
N LYS A 673 42.75 -4.93 -34.56
CA LYS A 673 43.40 -3.75 -33.93
C LYS A 673 42.51 -3.02 -32.96
N GLY A 674 43.09 -2.60 -31.83
CA GLY A 674 42.70 -1.40 -31.10
C GLY A 674 42.23 -1.61 -29.66
N THR A 675 43.19 -1.72 -28.75
CA THR A 675 43.03 -1.66 -27.31
C THR A 675 42.54 -0.32 -26.83
N LEU A 676 41.45 -0.31 -26.07
CA LEU A 676 41.19 0.63 -24.98
C LEU A 676 40.57 -0.17 -23.84
N SER A 677 41.31 -0.24 -22.75
CA SER A 677 40.95 -0.91 -21.51
C SER A 677 39.73 -0.22 -20.88
N LYS A 678 38.61 -0.92 -20.84
CA LYS A 678 37.56 -0.67 -19.88
C LYS A 678 37.72 -1.66 -18.76
N GLU A 679 37.99 -1.17 -17.57
CA GLU A 679 37.89 -1.97 -16.36
C GLU A 679 36.45 -2.48 -16.25
N SER A 680 36.31 -3.77 -16.24
CA SER A 680 35.06 -4.49 -16.12
C SER A 680 34.55 -4.37 -14.71
N VAL A 681 33.40 -3.70 -14.55
CA VAL A 681 32.49 -3.88 -13.40
C VAL A 681 32.13 -5.38 -13.36
N PRO A 682 32.26 -6.06 -12.22
CA PRO A 682 31.89 -7.46 -12.15
C PRO A 682 30.42 -7.63 -12.47
N ALA A 683 30.13 -8.52 -13.40
CA ALA A 683 28.77 -8.98 -13.66
C ALA A 683 28.19 -9.51 -12.35
N ILE A 684 27.00 -9.04 -12.00
CA ILE A 684 26.20 -9.61 -10.91
C ILE A 684 25.91 -11.05 -11.32
N GLU A 685 26.61 -12.01 -10.71
CA GLU A 685 26.34 -13.42 -10.88
C GLU A 685 24.91 -13.72 -10.42
N ASN A 686 24.25 -14.54 -11.21
CA ASN A 686 22.94 -15.15 -11.07
C ASN A 686 22.40 -15.17 -9.63
N GLU A 687 21.40 -14.33 -9.36
CA GLU A 687 20.55 -14.49 -8.19
C GLU A 687 19.75 -15.79 -8.32
N PRO A 688 19.57 -16.54 -7.23
CA PRO A 688 18.62 -17.63 -7.24
C PRO A 688 17.23 -17.04 -7.56
N ALA A 689 16.59 -17.60 -8.58
CA ALA A 689 15.21 -17.32 -8.91
C ALA A 689 14.39 -17.43 -7.61
N ILE A 690 13.60 -16.41 -7.31
CA ILE A 690 12.49 -16.55 -6.37
C ILE A 690 11.62 -17.64 -6.99
N GLU A 691 11.67 -18.84 -6.40
CA GLU A 691 10.87 -19.95 -6.84
C GLU A 691 9.41 -19.52 -6.89
N ASP A 692 8.86 -19.65 -8.08
CA ASP A 692 7.44 -19.45 -8.35
C ASP A 692 6.65 -20.46 -7.49
N ARG A 693 6.19 -20.03 -6.29
CA ARG A 693 5.35 -20.85 -5.41
C ARG A 693 3.91 -20.93 -5.90
N THR A 694 3.71 -20.99 -7.18
CA THR A 694 2.45 -21.37 -7.82
C THR A 694 2.54 -22.73 -8.51
N THR A 695 3.32 -23.66 -7.97
CA THR A 695 3.11 -25.07 -8.24
C THR A 695 2.02 -25.57 -7.32
N ILE A 696 0.91 -25.96 -7.91
CA ILE A 696 -0.18 -26.73 -7.34
C ILE A 696 0.40 -28.11 -6.91
N GLU A 697 1.03 -28.15 -5.74
CA GLU A 697 1.36 -29.37 -5.01
C GLU A 697 1.12 -29.09 -3.53
N ASP A 698 -0.14 -29.19 -3.12
CA ASP A 698 -0.63 -29.76 -1.87
C ASP A 698 -2.17 -29.70 -1.82
N ALA A 699 -2.79 -30.44 -2.72
CA ALA A 699 -4.24 -30.67 -2.69
C ALA A 699 -4.68 -31.72 -1.61
N SER A 700 -3.84 -31.98 -0.60
CA SER A 700 -4.08 -33.10 0.32
C SER A 700 -4.30 -32.73 1.80
N VAL A 701 -4.53 -31.46 2.14
CA VAL A 701 -4.91 -31.08 3.52
C VAL A 701 -6.18 -30.21 3.48
N MET A 702 -7.24 -30.71 2.86
CA MET A 702 -8.60 -30.24 3.11
C MET A 702 -9.37 -31.36 3.79
N ASP A 703 -9.08 -31.60 5.06
CA ASP A 703 -9.93 -32.42 5.90
C ASP A 703 -11.22 -31.66 6.25
N ASP A 704 -12.32 -32.31 5.98
CA ASP A 704 -13.72 -31.94 6.13
C ASP A 704 -14.06 -31.08 7.35
N MET A 705 -14.46 -29.83 7.12
CA MET A 705 -15.27 -29.09 8.10
C MET A 705 -16.64 -29.81 8.24
N PRO A 706 -17.10 -30.11 9.43
CA PRO A 706 -18.33 -30.91 9.57
C PRO A 706 -19.57 -30.08 9.22
N GLY A 707 -20.21 -30.46 8.13
CA GLY A 707 -21.67 -30.43 8.00
C GLY A 707 -22.43 -29.13 7.80
N LYS A 708 -21.84 -27.95 7.79
CA LYS A 708 -22.57 -26.70 7.57
C LYS A 708 -22.69 -26.38 6.07
N ALA A 709 -23.92 -26.06 5.61
CA ALA A 709 -24.13 -25.48 4.28
C ALA A 709 -23.51 -24.09 4.22
N GLY A 710 -22.83 -23.77 3.12
CA GLY A 710 -22.34 -22.43 2.86
C GLY A 710 -23.49 -21.46 2.56
N MET A 711 -23.20 -20.17 2.65
CA MET A 711 -24.15 -19.12 2.32
C MET A 711 -23.47 -17.98 1.59
N ALA A 712 -24.11 -17.48 0.55
CA ALA A 712 -23.68 -16.24 -0.12
C ALA A 712 -24.83 -15.24 -0.15
N ALA A 713 -24.53 -13.98 0.14
CA ALA A 713 -25.47 -12.88 -0.03
C ALA A 713 -24.84 -11.81 -0.93
N ILE A 714 -25.67 -11.10 -1.66
CA ILE A 714 -25.25 -9.98 -2.50
C ILE A 714 -26.20 -8.78 -2.31
N ILE A 715 -25.61 -7.59 -2.23
CA ILE A 715 -26.29 -6.30 -2.28
C ILE A 715 -25.80 -5.56 -3.52
N GLY A 716 -26.58 -5.55 -4.59
CA GLY A 716 -26.25 -4.94 -5.88
C GLY A 716 -26.71 -3.48 -6.00
N THR A 717 -26.80 -2.76 -4.90
CA THR A 717 -27.22 -1.36 -4.87
C THR A 717 -26.70 -0.66 -3.63
N HIS A 718 -26.74 0.68 -3.66
CA HIS A 718 -26.38 1.48 -2.49
C HIS A 718 -27.59 1.66 -1.56
N TYR A 719 -27.69 0.82 -0.53
CA TYR A 719 -28.75 0.92 0.49
C TYR A 719 -28.25 1.66 1.72
N VAL A 720 -28.82 2.83 1.99
CA VAL A 720 -28.48 3.71 3.12
C VAL A 720 -29.60 3.85 4.17
N GLY A 721 -30.60 2.98 4.13
CA GLY A 721 -31.83 3.16 4.89
C GLY A 721 -31.67 3.03 6.40
N ASN A 722 -30.95 2.05 6.90
CA ASN A 722 -30.79 1.82 8.32
C ASN A 722 -29.57 0.94 8.65
N ARG A 723 -28.74 1.34 9.61
CA ARG A 723 -27.59 0.53 10.06
C ARG A 723 -28.00 -0.82 10.64
N ARG A 724 -29.12 -0.90 11.36
CA ARG A 724 -29.64 -2.15 11.95
C ARG A 724 -30.02 -3.18 10.88
N ALA A 725 -30.38 -2.76 9.67
CA ALA A 725 -30.58 -3.67 8.56
C ALA A 725 -29.28 -4.41 8.21
N VAL A 726 -28.15 -3.69 8.18
CA VAL A 726 -26.83 -4.30 7.97
C VAL A 726 -26.52 -5.30 9.07
N ARG A 727 -26.70 -4.92 10.34
CA ARG A 727 -26.51 -5.82 11.49
C ARG A 727 -27.37 -7.08 11.36
N GLN A 728 -28.65 -6.95 11.05
CA GLN A 728 -29.58 -8.07 10.90
C GLN A 728 -29.15 -9.02 9.77
N LEU A 729 -28.60 -8.49 8.66
CA LEU A 729 -28.04 -9.33 7.59
C LEU A 729 -26.79 -10.05 8.07
N MET A 730 -25.90 -9.38 8.79
CA MET A 730 -24.69 -10.01 9.34
C MET A 730 -25.03 -11.13 10.33
N GLU A 731 -26.01 -10.90 11.22
CA GLU A 731 -26.53 -11.93 12.13
C GLU A 731 -27.19 -13.10 11.37
N TYR A 732 -27.96 -12.80 10.33
CA TYR A 732 -28.54 -13.83 9.45
C TYR A 732 -27.46 -14.68 8.77
N LEU A 733 -26.36 -14.07 8.39
CA LEU A 733 -25.17 -14.75 7.86
C LEU A 733 -24.36 -15.47 8.96
N GLY A 734 -24.66 -15.25 10.24
CA GLY A 734 -24.01 -15.89 11.38
C GLY A 734 -22.85 -15.12 11.98
N ALA A 735 -22.72 -13.83 11.69
CA ALA A 735 -21.82 -12.96 12.42
C ALA A 735 -22.34 -12.72 13.84
N GLY A 736 -21.47 -12.89 14.83
CA GLY A 736 -21.74 -12.43 16.20
C GLY A 736 -21.12 -11.05 16.41
N CYS A 737 -21.83 -10.18 17.14
CA CYS A 737 -21.25 -8.94 17.64
C CYS A 737 -21.19 -9.04 19.17
N ARG A 738 -20.01 -8.84 19.74
CA ARG A 738 -19.78 -8.95 21.19
C ARG A 738 -20.29 -7.76 21.97
N LEU A 739 -20.41 -6.62 21.32
CA LEU A 739 -20.91 -5.40 21.95
C LEU A 739 -22.35 -5.15 21.48
N ALA A 740 -23.25 -4.90 22.44
CA ALA A 740 -24.60 -4.45 22.18
C ALA A 740 -24.71 -2.96 22.52
N ASP A 741 -25.44 -2.25 21.70
CA ASP A 741 -25.74 -0.82 21.88
C ASP A 741 -27.26 -0.61 21.84
N ASP A 742 -27.78 -0.02 22.90
CA ASP A 742 -29.21 0.35 23.01
C ASP A 742 -29.50 1.75 22.45
N CYS A 743 -28.45 2.45 21.95
CA CYS A 743 -28.59 3.78 21.41
C CYS A 743 -29.26 3.76 20.03
N GLU A 744 -30.49 4.28 19.95
CA GLU A 744 -31.25 4.29 18.70
C GLU A 744 -30.58 5.09 17.57
N TYR A 745 -29.81 6.12 17.93
CA TYR A 745 -29.20 7.04 16.99
C TYR A 745 -27.72 6.75 16.67
N GLY A 746 -27.10 5.77 17.33
CA GLY A 746 -25.72 5.34 17.10
C GLY A 746 -24.69 6.43 17.41
N GLY A 747 -23.46 6.22 16.98
CA GLY A 747 -22.44 7.26 16.98
C GLY A 747 -21.30 7.04 17.96
N ILE A 748 -21.24 5.88 18.63
CA ILE A 748 -20.08 5.49 19.43
C ILE A 748 -19.25 4.50 18.59
N PHE A 749 -18.03 4.90 18.25
CA PHE A 749 -17.03 4.02 17.69
C PHE A 749 -16.18 3.47 18.84
N LEU A 750 -16.07 2.15 18.96
CA LEU A 750 -15.38 1.48 20.05
C LEU A 750 -14.39 0.46 19.50
N ASP A 751 -13.15 0.57 19.97
CA ASP A 751 -12.16 -0.50 19.87
C ASP A 751 -11.98 -1.17 21.22
N VAL A 752 -12.13 -2.50 21.26
CA VAL A 752 -11.89 -3.31 22.45
C VAL A 752 -10.58 -4.04 22.30
N ASN A 753 -9.71 -3.89 23.28
CA ASN A 753 -8.39 -4.48 23.25
C ASN A 753 -8.18 -5.39 24.47
N ARG A 754 -7.48 -6.49 24.26
CA ARG A 754 -7.08 -7.44 25.29
C ARG A 754 -5.57 -7.41 25.51
N ASN A 755 -5.19 -7.48 26.77
CA ASN A 755 -3.82 -7.75 27.19
C ASN A 755 -3.83 -9.07 27.99
N ASP A 756 -3.10 -10.07 27.51
CA ASP A 756 -3.01 -11.41 28.13
C ASP A 756 -2.01 -11.46 29.32
N ARG A 757 -1.69 -10.34 29.93
CA ARG A 757 -0.84 -10.23 31.11
C ARG A 757 -1.61 -10.35 32.42
#